data_02780babcd5248a476d86681c421c392
#
_entry.id   02780babcd5248a476d86681c421c392
#
_cell.length_a   1.000
_cell.length_b   1.000
_cell.length_c   1.000
_cell.angle_alpha   90.00
_cell.angle_beta   90.00
_cell.angle_gamma   90.00
#
_symmetry.space_group_name_H-M   'P 1'
#
loop_
_entity.id
_entity.type
_entity.pdbx_description
1 polymer ?
#
loop_
_entity_poly.entity_id
_entity_poly.type
_entity_poly.pdbx_seq_one_letter_code
_entity_poly.pdbx_strand_id
1 'polypeptide(L)'
;MYELIVTEKPAAALKIAEALADGKPIKENYQGVPYYKVTYGKKDIIVACAVGHLYGLAEKVKKGWTFPVFDIEWKPVAETTKSSAFTRKYLNTLKKLSKDANSFTIATDFDIEGEVIGLNVVRYICKQKDANRMKFSTLTKDELRESYQNKNKHLDWGQAEAGETRHFLDFYNGVSYSRALTSAIKTTGAFKIMSTGRVQGPALKIIVDREKEIKSFVSKPFWQLQLTGDYQNQTIVALHKDDKIWEKNKAEELFEKTKNQKKTIVEKVERKQFSQMPPFPFDLTSLQVEAYRCFGIQPKETLEIVQELYTSGIISYPRTSSQQLPPSIGYKKILSELGKNKEYYELIKNLLKISKLFPNNGKKTDPAHPAVFPTGITPEGLNDREFKIYDLIVKRFVSTFADNAVRETITVDLNCNSEIFIAKGTRTLEKGWHKFYEPYLKLEEIELPNLRQNDAIDVKKIELLSKETQPPKRYTPASIIKELEKRNLGTKATRSEIVDTLFQRGYVYGKAIEATNLGISTIETLEKYAPKIIDEELTRHFELEMEKIREGQSKKEEILEEAKDAITKILADFKKNQKEIGTELQKANRETQDEMSFLGVCPVCKEGNLHIRRGKKWYFAACSKYPDCKAIFNLPSNALLKPAKKECDVCKYPMITAIKKGKRPQEFCVNPECETKYAEGEAGKEAKAIAKGEIEKTCPKCKEGKIVLRKSIYGSFYGCNKFPKCRYTASLINNKKSNDTVPK
;
A
#
# COMPACT_ATOMS: atom_id res chain seq x y z
N MET A 1 11.13 -24.17 38.32
CA MET A 1 11.41 -24.35 36.85
C MET A 1 10.11 -24.17 36.12
N TYR A 2 10.13 -23.56 34.95
CA TYR A 2 8.93 -23.20 34.20
C TYR A 2 9.12 -23.41 32.70
N GLU A 3 8.02 -23.51 31.97
CA GLU A 3 8.01 -23.44 30.50
C GLU A 3 8.06 -21.97 30.03
N LEU A 4 8.98 -21.62 29.12
CA LEU A 4 9.04 -20.30 28.49
C LEU A 4 8.34 -20.33 27.14
N ILE A 5 7.24 -19.59 27.03
CA ILE A 5 6.54 -19.36 25.73
C ILE A 5 7.03 -18.04 25.16
N VAL A 6 7.51 -18.07 23.91
CA VAL A 6 8.00 -16.89 23.21
C VAL A 6 7.07 -16.54 22.05
N THR A 7 6.51 -15.33 22.09
CA THR A 7 5.64 -14.78 21.07
C THR A 7 6.36 -13.75 20.20
N GLU A 8 5.77 -13.37 19.07
CA GLU A 8 6.34 -12.33 18.22
C GLU A 8 6.12 -10.93 18.78
N LYS A 9 4.90 -10.64 19.28
CA LYS A 9 4.46 -9.29 19.67
C LYS A 9 3.95 -9.22 21.10
N PRO A 10 4.07 -8.05 21.78
CA PRO A 10 3.61 -7.89 23.14
C PRO A 10 2.11 -8.16 23.34
N ALA A 11 1.26 -7.75 22.37
CA ALA A 11 -0.18 -8.00 22.45
C ALA A 11 -0.51 -9.49 22.38
N ALA A 12 0.19 -10.26 21.53
CA ALA A 12 0.03 -11.71 21.48
C ALA A 12 0.46 -12.39 22.78
N ALA A 13 1.54 -11.88 23.42
CA ALA A 13 1.97 -12.40 24.72
C ALA A 13 0.89 -12.24 25.81
N LEU A 14 0.23 -11.09 25.86
CA LEU A 14 -0.89 -10.88 26.79
C LEU A 14 -2.06 -11.83 26.47
N LYS A 15 -2.48 -11.92 25.20
CA LYS A 15 -3.60 -12.80 24.80
C LYS A 15 -3.34 -14.28 25.12
N ILE A 16 -2.12 -14.77 24.88
CA ILE A 16 -1.74 -16.14 25.23
C ILE A 16 -1.71 -16.33 26.75
N ALA A 17 -1.18 -15.37 27.49
CA ALA A 17 -1.18 -15.42 28.94
C ALA A 17 -2.60 -15.45 29.52
N GLU A 18 -3.52 -14.59 29.03
CA GLU A 18 -4.93 -14.57 29.41
C GLU A 18 -5.67 -15.85 29.01
N ALA A 19 -5.35 -16.42 27.87
CA ALA A 19 -5.95 -17.68 27.42
C ALA A 19 -5.55 -18.86 28.29
N LEU A 20 -4.29 -18.95 28.69
CA LEU A 20 -3.75 -20.09 29.42
C LEU A 20 -3.90 -19.99 30.96
N ALA A 21 -4.07 -18.79 31.50
CA ALA A 21 -4.20 -18.64 32.94
C ALA A 21 -5.45 -19.32 33.50
N ASP A 22 -5.29 -20.11 34.57
CA ASP A 22 -6.40 -20.61 35.36
C ASP A 22 -7.11 -19.50 36.15
N GLY A 23 -6.38 -18.43 36.46
CA GLY A 23 -6.87 -17.19 37.06
C GLY A 23 -6.48 -15.97 36.21
N LYS A 24 -5.96 -14.93 36.85
CA LYS A 24 -5.39 -13.77 36.16
C LYS A 24 -3.89 -13.93 35.95
N PRO A 25 -3.33 -13.63 34.74
CA PRO A 25 -1.88 -13.67 34.57
C PRO A 25 -1.22 -12.54 35.37
N ILE A 26 -0.08 -12.87 35.98
CA ILE A 26 0.70 -11.91 36.78
C ILE A 26 1.68 -11.22 35.84
N LYS A 27 1.46 -9.91 35.64
CA LYS A 27 2.35 -9.09 34.81
C LYS A 27 3.60 -8.71 35.61
N GLU A 28 4.76 -9.04 35.08
CA GLU A 28 6.05 -8.61 35.58
C GLU A 28 6.80 -7.80 34.54
N ASN A 29 7.93 -7.20 34.91
CA ASN A 29 8.70 -6.31 34.07
C ASN A 29 10.21 -6.50 34.31
N TYR A 30 10.97 -6.51 33.20
CA TYR A 30 12.41 -6.45 33.23
C TYR A 30 12.94 -5.46 32.21
N GLN A 31 13.70 -4.46 32.61
CA GLN A 31 14.22 -3.37 31.77
C GLN A 31 13.12 -2.65 30.96
N GLY A 32 11.91 -2.52 31.51
CA GLY A 32 10.78 -1.91 30.82
C GLY A 32 10.06 -2.83 29.83
N VAL A 33 10.41 -4.12 29.78
CA VAL A 33 9.75 -5.12 28.92
C VAL A 33 8.81 -5.97 29.77
N PRO A 34 7.50 -5.98 29.51
CA PRO A 34 6.54 -6.80 30.20
C PRO A 34 6.67 -8.27 29.80
N TYR A 35 6.46 -9.16 30.77
CA TYR A 35 6.22 -10.59 30.56
C TYR A 35 5.17 -11.06 31.57
N TYR A 36 4.62 -12.24 31.38
CA TYR A 36 3.48 -12.74 32.17
C TYR A 36 3.79 -14.11 32.77
N LYS A 37 3.58 -14.22 34.10
CA LYS A 37 3.58 -15.50 34.79
C LYS A 37 2.16 -16.06 34.80
N VAL A 38 2.03 -17.32 34.47
CA VAL A 38 0.78 -18.03 34.32
C VAL A 38 0.88 -19.40 34.96
N THR A 39 -0.15 -19.79 35.69
CA THR A 39 -0.35 -21.17 36.12
C THR A 39 -1.42 -21.80 35.27
N TYR A 40 -1.13 -22.92 34.63
CA TYR A 40 -2.03 -23.72 33.81
C TYR A 40 -2.04 -25.16 34.32
N GLY A 41 -3.09 -25.55 35.06
CA GLY A 41 -3.13 -26.80 35.81
C GLY A 41 -2.01 -26.87 36.84
N LYS A 42 -1.07 -27.81 36.67
CA LYS A 42 0.11 -27.98 37.57
C LYS A 42 1.40 -27.38 36.96
N LYS A 43 1.29 -26.61 35.85
CA LYS A 43 2.47 -26.09 35.14
C LYS A 43 2.63 -24.60 35.39
N ASP A 44 3.85 -24.20 35.70
CA ASP A 44 4.25 -22.81 35.70
C ASP A 44 4.74 -22.43 34.30
N ILE A 45 4.22 -21.36 33.79
CA ILE A 45 4.51 -20.84 32.42
C ILE A 45 4.90 -19.38 32.54
N ILE A 46 5.93 -18.97 31.79
CA ILE A 46 6.22 -17.56 31.54
C ILE A 46 5.99 -17.29 30.06
N VAL A 47 5.19 -16.25 29.76
CA VAL A 47 4.93 -15.78 28.39
C VAL A 47 5.65 -14.47 28.18
N ALA A 48 6.54 -14.41 27.20
CA ALA A 48 7.34 -13.24 26.84
C ALA A 48 7.33 -13.02 25.31
N CYS A 49 7.80 -11.88 24.83
CA CYS A 49 7.81 -11.60 23.40
C CYS A 49 9.18 -11.21 22.84
N ALA A 50 9.40 -11.49 21.55
CA ALA A 50 10.59 -11.13 20.80
C ALA A 50 10.52 -9.72 20.19
N VAL A 51 9.35 -9.10 20.06
CA VAL A 51 9.08 -7.82 19.38
C VAL A 51 9.53 -7.83 17.90
N GLY A 52 9.31 -8.96 17.20
CA GLY A 52 9.77 -9.21 15.84
C GLY A 52 11.19 -9.81 15.79
N HIS A 53 11.91 -9.60 14.70
CA HIS A 53 13.26 -10.13 14.54
C HIS A 53 14.25 -9.50 15.52
N LEU A 54 14.79 -10.30 16.45
CA LEU A 54 15.88 -9.91 17.36
C LEU A 54 17.26 -10.09 16.72
N TYR A 55 17.34 -10.93 15.71
CA TYR A 55 18.54 -11.18 14.91
C TYR A 55 18.29 -10.86 13.45
N GLY A 56 19.30 -10.34 12.78
CA GLY A 56 19.29 -10.07 11.36
C GLY A 56 20.65 -10.43 10.75
N LEU A 57 20.68 -10.71 9.45
CA LEU A 57 21.94 -11.00 8.77
C LEU A 57 22.79 -9.74 8.68
N ALA A 58 24.09 -9.91 8.88
CA ALA A 58 25.09 -8.85 8.74
C ALA A 58 26.42 -9.45 8.30
N GLU A 59 27.24 -8.64 7.69
CA GLU A 59 28.62 -9.04 7.35
C GLU A 59 29.38 -9.43 8.62
N LYS A 60 30.12 -10.55 8.58
CA LYS A 60 31.04 -10.91 9.65
C LYS A 60 32.09 -9.84 9.86
N VAL A 61 32.70 -9.40 8.77
CA VAL A 61 33.67 -8.29 8.72
C VAL A 61 33.22 -7.25 7.71
N LYS A 62 33.02 -6.01 8.15
CA LYS A 62 32.64 -4.92 7.26
C LYS A 62 33.80 -4.50 6.37
N LYS A 63 33.74 -4.83 5.09
CA LYS A 63 34.75 -4.47 4.07
C LYS A 63 34.35 -3.23 3.23
N GLY A 64 33.60 -2.29 3.83
CA GLY A 64 33.15 -1.07 3.16
C GLY A 64 32.10 -1.34 2.08
N TRP A 65 32.33 -0.83 0.86
CA TRP A 65 31.39 -0.94 -0.27
C TRP A 65 31.75 -2.07 -1.25
N THR A 66 32.51 -3.06 -0.80
CA THR A 66 32.85 -4.22 -1.65
C THR A 66 31.61 -5.06 -1.97
N PHE A 67 31.63 -5.71 -3.13
CA PHE A 67 30.62 -6.65 -3.61
C PHE A 67 31.26 -7.69 -4.54
N PRO A 68 30.73 -8.95 -4.61
CA PRO A 68 29.61 -9.49 -3.83
C PRO A 68 29.90 -9.66 -2.34
N VAL A 69 28.83 -9.84 -1.54
CA VAL A 69 28.91 -10.03 -0.08
C VAL A 69 28.24 -11.36 0.28
N PHE A 70 29.06 -12.36 0.67
CA PHE A 70 28.59 -13.71 1.03
C PHE A 70 29.00 -14.13 2.45
N ASP A 71 30.04 -13.51 3.02
CA ASP A 71 30.52 -13.82 4.37
C ASP A 71 29.68 -13.06 5.40
N ILE A 72 28.57 -13.69 5.79
CA ILE A 72 27.55 -13.09 6.68
C ILE A 72 27.19 -14.02 7.81
N GLU A 73 26.61 -13.46 8.86
CA GLU A 73 26.12 -14.18 10.02
C GLU A 73 24.93 -13.48 10.68
N TRP A 74 24.17 -14.20 11.49
CA TRP A 74 23.12 -13.64 12.30
C TRP A 74 23.70 -12.83 13.47
N LYS A 75 23.37 -11.53 13.53
CA LYS A 75 23.73 -10.61 14.61
C LYS A 75 22.50 -9.98 15.24
N PRO A 76 22.55 -9.59 16.54
CA PRO A 76 21.47 -8.83 17.15
C PRO A 76 21.19 -7.53 16.34
N VAL A 77 19.94 -7.30 15.95
CA VAL A 77 19.58 -6.12 15.17
C VAL A 77 19.84 -4.80 15.92
N ALA A 78 19.83 -4.84 17.25
CA ALA A 78 20.20 -3.72 18.11
C ALA A 78 21.67 -3.26 17.94
N GLU A 79 22.54 -4.10 17.38
CA GLU A 79 23.96 -3.80 17.14
C GLU A 79 24.20 -3.33 15.70
N THR A 80 23.32 -3.72 14.78
CA THR A 80 23.49 -3.45 13.36
C THR A 80 22.74 -2.22 12.89
N THR A 81 21.60 -1.87 13.52
CA THR A 81 20.70 -0.82 13.07
C THR A 81 20.28 0.10 14.24
N LYS A 82 20.57 1.41 14.13
CA LYS A 82 20.24 2.39 15.18
C LYS A 82 18.76 2.46 15.53
N SER A 83 17.87 2.36 14.56
CA SER A 83 16.40 2.35 14.77
C SER A 83 15.93 1.14 15.57
N SER A 84 16.68 0.05 15.56
CA SER A 84 16.37 -1.20 16.27
C SER A 84 17.03 -1.29 17.65
N ALA A 85 17.69 -0.25 18.15
CA ALA A 85 18.37 -0.25 19.45
C ALA A 85 17.44 -0.60 20.62
N PHE A 86 16.14 -0.28 20.50
CA PHE A 86 15.12 -0.62 21.49
C PHE A 86 14.93 -2.14 21.69
N THR A 87 15.26 -2.96 20.68
CA THR A 87 15.12 -4.44 20.77
C THR A 87 16.10 -5.06 21.76
N ARG A 88 17.19 -4.35 22.14
CA ARG A 88 18.18 -4.83 23.11
C ARG A 88 17.56 -5.21 24.45
N LYS A 89 16.60 -4.45 24.93
CA LYS A 89 15.91 -4.73 26.18
C LYS A 89 15.07 -6.04 26.11
N TYR A 90 14.45 -6.32 24.97
CA TYR A 90 13.72 -7.58 24.73
C TYR A 90 14.67 -8.77 24.67
N LEU A 91 15.78 -8.61 23.94
CA LEU A 91 16.85 -9.61 23.90
C LEU A 91 17.37 -9.96 25.31
N ASN A 92 17.65 -8.93 26.13
CA ASN A 92 18.14 -9.12 27.50
C ASN A 92 17.08 -9.78 28.38
N THR A 93 15.80 -9.44 28.22
CA THR A 93 14.70 -10.03 28.96
C THR A 93 14.59 -11.53 28.65
N LEU A 94 14.57 -11.91 27.37
CA LEU A 94 14.51 -13.30 26.96
C LEU A 94 15.77 -14.09 27.43
N LYS A 95 16.97 -13.50 27.34
CA LYS A 95 18.21 -14.12 27.88
C LYS A 95 18.13 -14.36 29.40
N LYS A 96 17.51 -13.45 30.16
CA LYS A 96 17.28 -13.65 31.59
C LYS A 96 16.30 -14.81 31.85
N LEU A 97 15.14 -14.75 31.15
CA LEU A 97 14.08 -15.74 31.34
C LEU A 97 14.46 -17.14 30.84
N SER A 98 15.32 -17.25 29.84
CA SER A 98 15.74 -18.56 29.32
C SER A 98 16.67 -19.36 30.27
N LYS A 99 17.31 -18.71 31.23
CA LYS A 99 18.26 -19.38 32.14
C LYS A 99 17.61 -20.39 33.07
N ASP A 100 16.42 -20.07 33.57
CA ASP A 100 15.70 -20.86 34.57
C ASP A 100 14.55 -21.68 33.98
N ALA A 101 14.35 -21.59 32.65
CA ALA A 101 13.36 -22.35 31.92
C ALA A 101 13.85 -23.78 31.65
N ASN A 102 12.95 -24.74 31.82
CA ASN A 102 13.24 -26.17 31.55
C ASN A 102 12.64 -26.68 30.25
N SER A 103 11.75 -25.91 29.66
CA SER A 103 11.18 -26.18 28.32
C SER A 103 10.84 -24.90 27.60
N PHE A 104 10.81 -24.97 26.27
CA PHE A 104 10.61 -23.83 25.39
C PHE A 104 9.50 -24.11 24.38
N THR A 105 8.62 -23.13 24.22
CA THR A 105 7.54 -23.17 23.22
C THR A 105 7.54 -21.90 22.42
N ILE A 106 7.60 -22.04 21.11
CA ILE A 106 7.49 -20.91 20.17
C ILE A 106 6.03 -20.71 19.78
N ALA A 107 5.55 -19.50 19.99
CA ALA A 107 4.20 -19.05 19.71
C ALA A 107 4.20 -17.74 18.90
N THR A 108 5.15 -17.62 17.97
CA THR A 108 5.17 -16.59 16.93
C THR A 108 4.11 -16.88 15.88
N ASP A 109 3.75 -15.88 15.07
CA ASP A 109 2.84 -16.07 13.93
C ASP A 109 3.29 -17.31 13.13
N PHE A 110 2.32 -18.12 12.64
CA PHE A 110 2.65 -19.40 11.99
C PHE A 110 2.90 -19.19 10.49
N ASP A 111 3.94 -18.43 10.18
CA ASP A 111 4.43 -18.23 8.82
C ASP A 111 5.96 -18.34 8.77
N ILE A 112 6.53 -18.24 7.57
CA ILE A 112 7.98 -18.34 7.33
C ILE A 112 8.77 -17.32 8.18
N GLU A 113 8.28 -16.09 8.35
CA GLU A 113 8.96 -15.05 9.14
C GLU A 113 8.91 -15.35 10.64
N GLY A 114 7.72 -15.73 11.13
CA GLY A 114 7.56 -16.14 12.53
C GLY A 114 8.39 -17.35 12.89
N GLU A 115 8.58 -18.29 11.96
CA GLU A 115 9.42 -19.46 12.15
C GLU A 115 10.89 -19.10 12.27
N VAL A 116 11.41 -18.18 11.43
CA VAL A 116 12.78 -17.65 11.52
C VAL A 116 12.99 -16.88 12.82
N ILE A 117 12.00 -16.09 13.27
CA ILE A 117 12.07 -15.40 14.57
C ILE A 117 12.24 -16.43 15.68
N GLY A 118 11.37 -17.46 15.70
CA GLY A 118 11.41 -18.54 16.67
C GLY A 118 12.73 -19.31 16.67
N LEU A 119 13.18 -19.73 15.49
CA LEU A 119 14.45 -20.45 15.30
C LEU A 119 15.65 -19.67 15.86
N ASN A 120 15.74 -18.36 15.57
CA ASN A 120 16.82 -17.51 16.05
C ASN A 120 16.77 -17.34 17.59
N VAL A 121 15.57 -17.25 18.18
CA VAL A 121 15.43 -17.23 19.65
C VAL A 121 15.89 -18.56 20.26
N VAL A 122 15.47 -19.68 19.71
CA VAL A 122 15.86 -21.02 20.17
C VAL A 122 17.36 -21.20 20.11
N ARG A 123 17.99 -20.91 18.98
CA ARG A 123 19.45 -21.09 18.76
C ARG A 123 20.29 -20.14 19.59
N TYR A 124 20.00 -18.83 19.54
CA TYR A 124 20.92 -17.81 20.06
C TYR A 124 20.61 -17.34 21.47
N ILE A 125 19.36 -17.48 21.93
CA ILE A 125 18.93 -17.06 23.26
C ILE A 125 18.76 -18.27 24.19
N CYS A 126 17.93 -19.23 23.78
CA CYS A 126 17.65 -20.42 24.58
C CYS A 126 18.80 -21.44 24.55
N LYS A 127 19.72 -21.34 23.58
CA LYS A 127 20.84 -22.28 23.38
C LYS A 127 20.37 -23.73 23.18
N GLN A 128 19.25 -23.90 22.52
CA GLN A 128 18.65 -25.19 22.19
C GLN A 128 18.75 -25.45 20.68
N LYS A 129 18.58 -26.74 20.31
CA LYS A 129 18.50 -27.14 18.89
C LYS A 129 17.09 -27.05 18.34
N ASP A 130 16.08 -27.25 19.22
CA ASP A 130 14.69 -27.34 18.85
C ASP A 130 13.77 -26.87 20.00
N ALA A 131 12.49 -26.68 19.74
CA ALA A 131 11.49 -26.27 20.71
C ALA A 131 10.09 -26.76 20.33
N ASN A 132 9.13 -26.73 21.26
CA ASN A 132 7.73 -26.95 20.93
C ASN A 132 7.18 -25.78 20.08
N ARG A 133 6.17 -26.06 19.27
CA ARG A 133 5.56 -25.06 18.36
C ARG A 133 4.04 -25.02 18.47
N MET A 134 3.50 -23.88 18.86
CA MET A 134 2.06 -23.59 18.80
C MET A 134 1.67 -23.14 17.39
N LYS A 135 0.55 -23.66 16.87
CA LYS A 135 -0.03 -23.28 15.58
C LYS A 135 -1.43 -22.71 15.79
N PHE A 136 -1.65 -21.46 15.42
CA PHE A 136 -2.94 -20.78 15.53
C PHE A 136 -3.14 -19.78 14.40
N SER A 137 -4.39 -19.53 14.04
CA SER A 137 -4.80 -18.55 13.03
C SER A 137 -5.54 -17.37 13.63
N THR A 138 -6.03 -17.48 14.89
CA THR A 138 -6.62 -16.38 15.64
C THR A 138 -6.03 -16.27 17.03
N LEU A 139 -6.19 -15.11 17.64
CA LEU A 139 -5.81 -14.88 19.04
C LEU A 139 -7.03 -15.01 19.99
N THR A 140 -7.98 -15.85 19.62
CA THR A 140 -9.12 -16.18 20.49
C THR A 140 -8.71 -17.14 21.60
N LYS A 141 -9.36 -17.04 22.76
CA LYS A 141 -9.04 -17.86 23.93
C LYS A 141 -9.14 -19.35 23.64
N ASP A 142 -10.17 -19.77 22.93
CA ASP A 142 -10.43 -21.19 22.64
C ASP A 142 -9.33 -21.76 21.74
N GLU A 143 -9.00 -21.08 20.63
CA GLU A 143 -7.97 -21.54 19.69
C GLU A 143 -6.57 -21.54 20.32
N LEU A 144 -6.25 -20.52 21.14
CA LEU A 144 -4.96 -20.47 21.82
C LEU A 144 -4.79 -21.61 22.85
N ARG A 145 -5.85 -21.99 23.58
CA ARG A 145 -5.84 -23.15 24.47
C ARG A 145 -5.67 -24.45 23.73
N GLU A 146 -6.44 -24.64 22.66
CA GLU A 146 -6.35 -25.80 21.79
C GLU A 146 -4.95 -25.93 21.17
N SER A 147 -4.43 -24.83 20.63
CA SER A 147 -3.07 -24.77 20.06
C SER A 147 -1.99 -25.11 21.08
N TYR A 148 -2.13 -24.68 22.33
CA TYR A 148 -1.18 -25.04 23.42
C TYR A 148 -1.27 -26.51 23.77
N GLN A 149 -2.46 -27.07 23.88
CA GLN A 149 -2.67 -28.50 24.21
C GLN A 149 -2.14 -29.42 23.10
N ASN A 150 -2.32 -29.02 21.85
CA ASN A 150 -1.95 -29.79 20.66
C ASN A 150 -0.63 -29.31 20.02
N LYS A 151 0.21 -28.56 20.77
CA LYS A 151 1.45 -28.02 20.21
C LYS A 151 2.38 -29.11 19.69
N ASN A 152 3.01 -28.86 18.56
CA ASN A 152 4.02 -29.74 17.99
C ASN A 152 5.23 -29.83 18.92
N LYS A 153 5.90 -30.98 18.94
CA LYS A 153 7.12 -31.20 19.71
C LYS A 153 8.37 -30.58 19.09
N HIS A 154 8.26 -30.15 17.85
CA HIS A 154 9.34 -29.60 17.03
C HIS A 154 8.87 -28.32 16.35
N LEU A 155 9.82 -27.43 16.02
CA LEU A 155 9.61 -26.34 15.06
C LEU A 155 9.17 -26.90 13.71
N ASP A 156 8.54 -26.08 12.90
CA ASP A 156 8.29 -26.41 11.49
C ASP A 156 9.60 -26.19 10.69
N TRP A 157 10.42 -27.24 10.67
CA TRP A 157 11.74 -27.17 10.05
C TRP A 157 11.70 -26.84 8.57
N GLY A 158 10.66 -27.28 7.85
CA GLY A 158 10.49 -26.91 6.44
C GLY A 158 10.33 -25.40 6.27
N GLN A 159 9.44 -24.78 7.06
CA GLN A 159 9.29 -23.32 7.06
C GLN A 159 10.53 -22.58 7.58
N ALA A 160 11.18 -23.11 8.61
CA ALA A 160 12.37 -22.53 9.21
C ALA A 160 13.53 -22.47 8.21
N GLU A 161 13.81 -23.55 7.51
CA GLU A 161 14.90 -23.63 6.52
C GLU A 161 14.59 -22.81 5.27
N ALA A 162 13.37 -22.88 4.74
CA ALA A 162 12.92 -22.05 3.62
C ALA A 162 13.02 -20.56 3.96
N GLY A 163 12.60 -20.17 5.17
CA GLY A 163 12.69 -18.79 5.66
C GLY A 163 14.13 -18.33 5.84
N GLU A 164 14.97 -19.14 6.47
CA GLU A 164 16.39 -18.85 6.63
C GLU A 164 17.08 -18.69 5.24
N THR A 165 16.84 -19.60 4.31
CA THR A 165 17.34 -19.53 2.93
C THR A 165 16.93 -18.23 2.25
N ARG A 166 15.68 -17.86 2.39
CA ARG A 166 15.16 -16.60 1.84
C ARG A 166 15.89 -15.39 2.39
N HIS A 167 16.12 -15.31 3.71
CA HIS A 167 16.87 -14.21 4.31
C HIS A 167 18.28 -14.12 3.74
N PHE A 168 18.96 -15.25 3.55
CA PHE A 168 20.28 -15.28 2.90
C PHE A 168 20.23 -14.82 1.44
N LEU A 169 19.29 -15.32 0.64
CA LEU A 169 19.12 -14.92 -0.76
C LEU A 169 18.81 -13.43 -0.90
N ASP A 170 17.88 -12.92 -0.07
CA ASP A 170 17.50 -11.50 -0.11
C ASP A 170 18.67 -10.60 0.33
N PHE A 171 19.51 -11.05 1.28
CA PHE A 171 20.71 -10.33 1.67
C PHE A 171 21.76 -10.35 0.57
N TYR A 172 22.09 -11.51 0.02
CA TYR A 172 23.10 -11.65 -1.05
C TYR A 172 22.74 -10.77 -2.26
N ASN A 173 21.53 -10.88 -2.75
CA ASN A 173 21.06 -10.11 -3.90
C ASN A 173 20.94 -8.61 -3.55
N GLY A 174 20.20 -8.31 -2.47
CA GLY A 174 19.86 -6.92 -2.11
C GLY A 174 21.09 -6.09 -1.79
N VAL A 175 22.01 -6.61 -0.98
CA VAL A 175 23.24 -5.88 -0.61
C VAL A 175 24.21 -5.81 -1.78
N SER A 176 24.46 -6.92 -2.47
CA SER A 176 25.47 -6.97 -3.53
C SER A 176 25.09 -6.10 -4.73
N TYR A 177 23.86 -6.21 -5.22
CA TYR A 177 23.40 -5.40 -6.37
C TYR A 177 23.23 -3.92 -6.00
N SER A 178 22.72 -3.61 -4.80
CA SER A 178 22.60 -2.21 -4.36
C SER A 178 23.95 -1.54 -4.20
N ARG A 179 24.97 -2.28 -3.71
CA ARG A 179 26.35 -1.78 -3.63
C ARG A 179 26.95 -1.58 -5.01
N ALA A 180 26.74 -2.51 -5.92
CA ALA A 180 27.22 -2.41 -7.31
C ALA A 180 26.69 -1.13 -7.98
N LEU A 181 25.37 -0.91 -7.96
CA LEU A 181 24.72 0.30 -8.52
C LEU A 181 25.22 1.59 -7.84
N THR A 182 25.29 1.59 -6.50
CA THR A 182 25.77 2.76 -5.74
C THR A 182 27.24 3.03 -6.03
N SER A 183 28.07 2.00 -6.16
CA SER A 183 29.49 2.12 -6.50
C SER A 183 29.69 2.62 -7.92
N ALA A 184 28.82 2.23 -8.86
CA ALA A 184 28.84 2.77 -10.21
C ALA A 184 28.63 4.29 -10.24
N ILE A 185 27.61 4.80 -9.52
CA ILE A 185 27.41 6.26 -9.39
C ILE A 185 28.61 6.94 -8.74
N LYS A 186 29.25 6.32 -7.75
CA LYS A 186 30.45 6.89 -7.11
C LYS A 186 31.63 7.11 -8.07
N THR A 187 31.75 6.34 -9.14
CA THR A 187 32.81 6.55 -10.15
C THR A 187 32.71 7.89 -10.84
N THR A 188 31.55 8.53 -10.83
CA THR A 188 31.29 9.85 -11.42
C THR A 188 31.56 11.02 -10.46
N GLY A 189 32.04 10.75 -9.23
CA GLY A 189 32.19 11.75 -8.15
C GLY A 189 30.87 12.10 -7.43
N ALA A 190 29.73 11.56 -7.84
CA ALA A 190 28.46 11.76 -7.17
C ALA A 190 28.19 10.65 -6.14
N PHE A 191 27.22 10.91 -5.23
CA PHE A 191 26.74 9.92 -4.28
C PHE A 191 25.21 9.86 -4.25
N LYS A 192 24.69 8.71 -4.62
CA LYS A 192 23.27 8.36 -4.49
C LYS A 192 23.17 6.90 -4.08
N ILE A 193 22.46 6.62 -2.99
CA ILE A 193 22.16 5.23 -2.63
C ILE A 193 21.11 4.71 -3.63
N MET A 194 21.53 3.77 -4.44
CA MET A 194 20.67 3.01 -5.33
C MET A 194 20.29 1.71 -4.64
N SER A 195 19.10 1.22 -4.87
CA SER A 195 18.69 -0.10 -4.37
C SER A 195 18.03 -0.91 -5.48
N THR A 196 18.37 -2.16 -5.50
CA THR A 196 17.69 -3.19 -6.26
C THR A 196 17.82 -4.51 -5.50
N GLY A 197 17.09 -5.52 -5.92
CA GLY A 197 17.10 -6.83 -5.31
C GLY A 197 16.29 -7.79 -6.14
N ARG A 198 16.28 -9.04 -5.73
CA ARG A 198 15.71 -10.17 -6.45
C ARG A 198 14.29 -9.89 -6.99
N VAL A 199 13.40 -9.30 -6.20
CA VAL A 199 12.03 -8.97 -6.61
C VAL A 199 11.86 -7.51 -7.01
N GLN A 200 12.63 -6.59 -6.40
CA GLN A 200 12.51 -5.15 -6.65
C GLN A 200 12.88 -4.77 -8.10
N GLY A 201 13.92 -5.39 -8.65
CA GLY A 201 14.33 -5.19 -10.05
C GLY A 201 13.23 -5.57 -11.04
N PRO A 202 12.75 -6.82 -11.05
CA PRO A 202 11.63 -7.25 -11.88
C PRO A 202 10.36 -6.43 -11.68
N ALA A 203 10.02 -6.04 -10.45
CA ALA A 203 8.85 -5.20 -10.17
C ALA A 203 8.96 -3.82 -10.84
N LEU A 204 10.14 -3.20 -10.80
CA LEU A 204 10.40 -1.94 -11.51
C LEU A 204 10.33 -2.14 -13.03
N LYS A 205 10.87 -3.25 -13.54
CA LYS A 205 10.83 -3.57 -14.98
C LYS A 205 9.40 -3.64 -15.50
N ILE A 206 8.50 -4.33 -14.82
CA ILE A 206 7.07 -4.41 -15.20
C ILE A 206 6.45 -3.01 -15.37
N ILE A 207 6.79 -2.09 -14.46
CA ILE A 207 6.27 -0.71 -14.53
C ILE A 207 6.90 0.05 -15.69
N VAL A 208 8.22 -0.10 -15.90
CA VAL A 208 8.94 0.58 -17.00
C VAL A 208 8.48 0.06 -18.37
N ASP A 209 8.28 -1.24 -18.51
CA ASP A 209 7.76 -1.84 -19.74
C ASP A 209 6.37 -1.26 -20.08
N ARG A 210 5.50 -1.08 -19.06
CA ARG A 210 4.20 -0.41 -19.23
C ARG A 210 4.36 1.04 -19.69
N GLU A 211 5.33 1.78 -19.16
CA GLU A 211 5.63 3.14 -19.62
C GLU A 211 6.14 3.17 -21.07
N LYS A 212 6.97 2.19 -21.45
CA LYS A 212 7.43 2.01 -22.83
C LYS A 212 6.25 1.73 -23.78
N GLU A 213 5.34 0.83 -23.39
CA GLU A 213 4.10 0.56 -24.14
C GLU A 213 3.25 1.83 -24.32
N ILE A 214 3.06 2.62 -23.24
CA ILE A 214 2.27 3.87 -23.30
C ILE A 214 2.94 4.90 -24.21
N LYS A 215 4.27 5.07 -24.12
CA LYS A 215 5.02 6.05 -24.90
C LYS A 215 5.10 5.68 -26.39
N SER A 216 5.16 4.39 -26.71
CA SER A 216 5.18 3.90 -28.09
C SER A 216 3.80 3.74 -28.71
N PHE A 217 2.73 3.91 -27.90
CA PHE A 217 1.38 3.74 -28.38
C PHE A 217 1.02 4.83 -29.37
N VAL A 218 0.59 4.41 -30.56
CA VAL A 218 0.06 5.29 -31.59
C VAL A 218 -1.46 5.20 -31.58
N SER A 219 -2.10 6.29 -31.22
CA SER A 219 -3.55 6.39 -31.25
C SER A 219 -4.07 6.25 -32.67
N LYS A 220 -5.12 5.44 -32.87
CA LYS A 220 -5.81 5.27 -34.13
C LYS A 220 -7.23 5.83 -34.01
N PRO A 221 -7.65 6.71 -34.89
CA PRO A 221 -9.02 7.21 -34.92
C PRO A 221 -9.99 6.11 -35.35
N PHE A 222 -11.16 6.11 -34.75
CA PHE A 222 -12.31 5.33 -35.17
C PHE A 222 -13.60 6.10 -34.93
N TRP A 223 -14.66 5.71 -35.60
CA TRP A 223 -15.95 6.34 -35.48
C TRP A 223 -16.97 5.38 -34.90
N GLN A 224 -17.89 5.93 -34.12
CA GLN A 224 -19.06 5.23 -33.60
C GLN A 224 -20.32 6.00 -33.98
N LEU A 225 -21.34 5.30 -34.44
CA LEU A 225 -22.68 5.89 -34.57
C LEU A 225 -23.46 5.59 -33.30
N GLN A 226 -24.01 6.65 -32.70
CA GLN A 226 -24.86 6.55 -31.51
C GLN A 226 -26.25 7.09 -31.86
N LEU A 227 -27.27 6.24 -31.66
CA LEU A 227 -28.68 6.59 -31.74
C LEU A 227 -29.18 6.87 -30.32
N THR A 228 -29.81 8.02 -30.12
CA THR A 228 -30.57 8.35 -28.92
C THR A 228 -32.05 8.40 -29.29
N GLY A 229 -32.83 7.52 -28.75
CA GLY A 229 -34.26 7.42 -28.95
C GLY A 229 -35.05 7.62 -27.67
N ASP A 230 -36.38 7.72 -27.83
CA ASP A 230 -37.32 7.84 -26.75
C ASP A 230 -38.44 6.81 -26.94
N TYR A 231 -38.77 6.10 -25.88
CA TYR A 231 -39.91 5.20 -25.82
C TYR A 231 -40.64 5.38 -24.50
N GLN A 232 -41.92 5.82 -24.56
CA GLN A 232 -42.73 6.09 -23.39
C GLN A 232 -42.05 7.02 -22.34
N ASN A 233 -41.43 8.09 -22.79
CA ASN A 233 -40.66 9.06 -22.00
C ASN A 233 -39.38 8.48 -21.33
N GLN A 234 -38.90 7.33 -21.80
CA GLN A 234 -37.62 6.76 -21.37
C GLN A 234 -36.60 6.84 -22.48
N THR A 235 -35.43 7.40 -22.19
CA THR A 235 -34.34 7.55 -23.16
C THR A 235 -33.62 6.23 -23.36
N ILE A 236 -33.44 5.87 -24.64
CA ILE A 236 -32.69 4.70 -25.06
C ILE A 236 -31.44 5.17 -25.82
N VAL A 237 -30.29 4.64 -25.44
CA VAL A 237 -29.04 4.86 -26.16
C VAL A 237 -28.59 3.56 -26.80
N ALA A 238 -28.38 3.57 -28.11
CA ALA A 238 -27.93 2.41 -28.87
C ALA A 238 -26.71 2.77 -29.72
N LEU A 239 -25.78 1.84 -29.85
CA LEU A 239 -24.62 1.98 -30.72
C LEU A 239 -24.83 1.12 -31.96
N HIS A 240 -24.32 1.59 -33.10
CA HIS A 240 -24.32 0.79 -34.33
C HIS A 240 -23.66 -0.58 -34.08
N LYS A 241 -24.13 -1.63 -34.78
CA LYS A 241 -23.59 -3.00 -34.64
C LYS A 241 -22.07 -3.09 -34.87
N ASP A 242 -21.54 -2.28 -35.80
CA ASP A 242 -20.11 -2.07 -36.00
C ASP A 242 -19.65 -1.06 -34.93
N ASP A 243 -19.34 -1.54 -33.71
CA ASP A 243 -18.95 -0.70 -32.57
C ASP A 243 -17.76 0.23 -32.88
N LYS A 244 -16.83 -0.21 -33.74
CA LYS A 244 -15.69 0.56 -34.20
C LYS A 244 -15.59 0.58 -35.72
N ILE A 245 -15.89 1.70 -36.30
CA ILE A 245 -15.75 1.86 -37.72
C ILE A 245 -14.41 2.58 -37.97
N TRP A 246 -13.50 1.91 -38.67
CA TRP A 246 -12.12 2.38 -38.85
C TRP A 246 -11.96 3.30 -40.07
N GLU A 247 -12.90 3.27 -40.97
CA GLU A 247 -12.88 4.08 -42.20
C GLU A 247 -13.88 5.23 -42.08
N LYS A 248 -13.39 6.47 -42.22
CA LYS A 248 -14.19 7.67 -42.06
C LYS A 248 -15.33 7.72 -43.10
N ASN A 249 -15.02 7.43 -44.35
CA ASN A 249 -16.02 7.48 -45.45
C ASN A 249 -17.17 6.51 -45.20
N LYS A 250 -16.87 5.28 -44.73
CA LYS A 250 -17.90 4.30 -44.35
C LYS A 250 -18.77 4.82 -43.19
N ALA A 251 -18.13 5.45 -42.20
CA ALA A 251 -18.85 5.99 -41.05
C ALA A 251 -19.76 7.17 -41.46
N GLU A 252 -19.30 8.05 -42.36
CA GLU A 252 -20.09 9.14 -42.91
C GLU A 252 -21.25 8.63 -43.79
N GLU A 253 -21.04 7.61 -44.61
CA GLU A 253 -22.08 6.96 -45.41
C GLU A 253 -23.21 6.40 -44.51
N LEU A 254 -22.87 5.63 -43.50
CA LEU A 254 -23.82 5.07 -42.52
C LEU A 254 -24.57 6.18 -41.75
N PHE A 255 -23.87 7.25 -41.40
CA PHE A 255 -24.48 8.41 -40.76
C PHE A 255 -25.47 9.10 -41.68
N GLU A 256 -25.08 9.41 -42.92
CA GLU A 256 -25.98 10.04 -43.92
C GLU A 256 -27.24 9.21 -44.19
N LYS A 257 -27.09 7.86 -44.25
CA LYS A 257 -28.20 6.91 -44.40
C LYS A 257 -29.20 6.94 -43.26
N THR A 258 -28.76 7.27 -42.05
CA THR A 258 -29.55 7.12 -40.81
C THR A 258 -29.96 8.46 -40.16
N LYS A 259 -29.20 9.53 -40.31
CA LYS A 259 -29.34 10.80 -39.57
C LYS A 259 -30.72 11.47 -39.61
N ASN A 260 -31.47 11.28 -40.70
CA ASN A 260 -32.79 11.91 -40.88
C ASN A 260 -33.97 11.03 -40.44
N GLN A 261 -33.68 9.83 -39.96
CA GLN A 261 -34.74 8.92 -39.53
C GLN A 261 -35.39 9.44 -38.22
N LYS A 262 -36.71 9.52 -38.22
CA LYS A 262 -37.49 9.96 -37.06
C LYS A 262 -37.92 8.81 -36.20
N LYS A 263 -37.94 7.60 -36.75
CA LYS A 263 -38.33 6.37 -36.05
C LYS A 263 -37.39 5.23 -36.35
N THR A 264 -37.20 4.35 -35.37
CA THR A 264 -36.55 3.07 -35.54
C THR A 264 -37.46 1.97 -35.00
N ILE A 265 -37.34 0.76 -35.55
CA ILE A 265 -38.19 -0.37 -35.18
C ILE A 265 -37.36 -1.38 -34.43
N VAL A 266 -37.93 -1.90 -33.36
CA VAL A 266 -37.33 -3.02 -32.60
C VAL A 266 -37.39 -4.29 -33.46
N GLU A 267 -36.25 -4.74 -33.96
CA GLU A 267 -36.15 -5.92 -34.77
C GLU A 267 -36.09 -7.20 -33.92
N LYS A 268 -35.30 -7.13 -32.83
CA LYS A 268 -35.09 -8.28 -31.94
C LYS A 268 -34.94 -7.82 -30.50
N VAL A 269 -35.48 -8.57 -29.56
CA VAL A 269 -35.24 -8.41 -28.14
C VAL A 269 -34.76 -9.75 -27.59
N GLU A 270 -33.54 -9.74 -27.03
CA GLU A 270 -32.94 -10.91 -26.38
C GLU A 270 -32.75 -10.63 -24.90
N ARG A 271 -33.29 -11.50 -24.05
CA ARG A 271 -33.16 -11.44 -22.60
C ARG A 271 -32.38 -12.64 -22.13
N LYS A 272 -31.27 -12.40 -21.45
CA LYS A 272 -30.42 -13.46 -20.92
C LYS A 272 -30.22 -13.26 -19.42
N GLN A 273 -30.73 -14.17 -18.65
CA GLN A 273 -30.49 -14.22 -17.22
C GLN A 273 -29.22 -15.00 -16.93
N PHE A 274 -28.48 -14.53 -15.94
CA PHE A 274 -27.31 -15.22 -15.45
C PHE A 274 -27.20 -15.10 -13.94
N SER A 275 -26.66 -16.17 -13.34
CA SER A 275 -26.41 -16.25 -11.92
C SER A 275 -25.02 -15.69 -11.61
N GLN A 276 -24.94 -14.78 -10.67
CA GLN A 276 -23.70 -14.23 -10.17
C GLN A 276 -23.42 -14.76 -8.76
N MET A 277 -22.39 -15.60 -8.65
CA MET A 277 -21.98 -16.17 -7.37
C MET A 277 -21.46 -15.10 -6.41
N PRO A 278 -21.59 -15.33 -5.09
CA PRO A 278 -20.92 -14.52 -4.08
C PRO A 278 -19.41 -14.40 -4.34
N PRO A 279 -18.77 -13.32 -3.89
CA PRO A 279 -17.31 -13.21 -4.00
C PRO A 279 -16.63 -14.23 -3.08
N PHE A 280 -15.41 -14.63 -3.43
CA PHE A 280 -14.59 -15.51 -2.58
C PHE A 280 -14.16 -14.80 -1.30
N PRO A 281 -13.91 -15.53 -0.20
CA PRO A 281 -13.27 -15.00 0.99
C PRO A 281 -11.97 -14.29 0.68
N PHE A 282 -11.60 -13.30 1.49
CA PHE A 282 -10.37 -12.54 1.26
C PHE A 282 -9.10 -13.35 1.53
N ASP A 283 -8.21 -13.41 0.55
CA ASP A 283 -6.77 -13.51 0.77
C ASP A 283 -6.18 -12.09 0.97
N LEU A 284 -4.93 -11.97 1.39
CA LEU A 284 -4.32 -10.66 1.62
C LEU A 284 -4.33 -9.77 0.37
N THR A 285 -3.99 -10.31 -0.79
CA THR A 285 -3.94 -9.53 -2.04
C THR A 285 -5.30 -9.00 -2.43
N SER A 286 -6.34 -9.83 -2.40
CA SER A 286 -7.70 -9.39 -2.73
C SER A 286 -8.24 -8.36 -1.73
N LEU A 287 -7.90 -8.48 -0.45
CA LEU A 287 -8.23 -7.50 0.58
C LEU A 287 -7.54 -6.15 0.32
N GLN A 288 -6.24 -6.15 0.00
CA GLN A 288 -5.49 -4.93 -0.32
C GLN A 288 -6.04 -4.23 -1.58
N VAL A 289 -6.39 -5.00 -2.61
CA VAL A 289 -6.99 -4.48 -3.85
C VAL A 289 -8.36 -3.86 -3.58
N GLU A 290 -9.18 -4.53 -2.79
CA GLU A 290 -10.54 -4.07 -2.48
C GLU A 290 -10.54 -2.86 -1.54
N ALA A 291 -9.66 -2.84 -0.54
CA ALA A 291 -9.47 -1.67 0.34
C ALA A 291 -9.02 -0.43 -0.44
N TYR A 292 -8.12 -0.62 -1.40
CA TYR A 292 -7.71 0.48 -2.30
C TYR A 292 -8.87 0.94 -3.19
N ARG A 293 -9.65 0.01 -3.74
CA ARG A 293 -10.81 0.31 -4.59
C ARG A 293 -11.90 1.09 -3.84
N CYS A 294 -12.22 0.66 -2.61
CA CYS A 294 -13.31 1.23 -1.83
C CYS A 294 -12.92 2.55 -1.13
N PHE A 295 -11.69 2.63 -0.61
CA PHE A 295 -11.30 3.68 0.33
C PHE A 295 -10.05 4.46 -0.10
N GLY A 296 -9.34 4.02 -1.14
CA GLY A 296 -8.04 4.58 -1.52
C GLY A 296 -6.91 4.30 -0.52
N ILE A 297 -7.12 3.34 0.42
CA ILE A 297 -6.12 2.94 1.40
C ILE A 297 -5.02 2.16 0.68
N GLN A 298 -3.76 2.58 0.89
CA GLN A 298 -2.62 1.95 0.23
C GLN A 298 -2.41 0.51 0.70
N PRO A 299 -1.95 -0.41 -0.15
CA PRO A 299 -1.76 -1.82 0.22
C PRO A 299 -0.88 -2.03 1.43
N LYS A 300 0.20 -1.25 1.60
CA LYS A 300 1.05 -1.31 2.80
C LYS A 300 0.29 -0.90 4.04
N GLU A 301 -0.44 0.21 3.99
CA GLU A 301 -1.28 0.68 5.10
C GLU A 301 -2.40 -0.33 5.42
N THR A 302 -3.00 -0.95 4.38
CA THR A 302 -3.97 -2.04 4.60
C THR A 302 -3.34 -3.18 5.39
N LEU A 303 -2.11 -3.60 5.04
CA LEU A 303 -1.40 -4.65 5.77
C LEU A 303 -1.12 -4.26 7.23
N GLU A 304 -0.72 -3.02 7.47
CA GLU A 304 -0.50 -2.49 8.83
C GLU A 304 -1.80 -2.54 9.66
N ILE A 305 -2.90 -2.05 9.11
CA ILE A 305 -4.22 -2.06 9.76
C ILE A 305 -4.67 -3.49 10.08
N VAL A 306 -4.66 -4.40 9.10
CA VAL A 306 -5.13 -5.77 9.37
C VAL A 306 -4.22 -6.53 10.34
N GLN A 307 -2.94 -6.17 10.42
CA GLN A 307 -2.05 -6.71 11.44
C GLN A 307 -2.42 -6.22 12.86
N GLU A 308 -2.88 -4.97 12.98
CA GLU A 308 -3.40 -4.42 14.24
C GLU A 308 -4.74 -5.07 14.63
N LEU A 309 -5.67 -5.25 13.69
CA LEU A 309 -6.92 -5.96 13.92
C LEU A 309 -6.70 -7.42 14.36
N TYR A 310 -5.73 -8.11 13.75
CA TYR A 310 -5.34 -9.46 14.15
C TYR A 310 -4.77 -9.50 15.58
N THR A 311 -3.83 -8.61 15.90
CA THR A 311 -3.23 -8.57 17.23
C THR A 311 -4.24 -8.18 18.31
N SER A 312 -5.29 -7.46 17.97
CA SER A 312 -6.44 -7.20 18.83
C SER A 312 -7.36 -8.44 18.99
N GLY A 313 -7.19 -9.46 18.16
CA GLY A 313 -7.95 -10.72 18.20
C GLY A 313 -9.29 -10.68 17.49
N ILE A 314 -9.61 -9.61 16.75
CA ILE A 314 -10.92 -9.41 16.10
C ILE A 314 -11.02 -9.97 14.69
N ILE A 315 -9.89 -10.27 14.05
CA ILE A 315 -9.82 -11.01 12.78
C ILE A 315 -8.79 -12.15 12.87
N SER A 316 -8.86 -13.07 11.91
CA SER A 316 -7.84 -14.13 11.72
C SER A 316 -6.55 -13.55 11.15
N TYR A 317 -5.49 -14.36 11.12
CA TYR A 317 -4.19 -14.00 10.59
C TYR A 317 -4.27 -13.51 9.14
N PRO A 318 -3.85 -12.28 8.84
CA PRO A 318 -4.14 -11.67 7.54
C PRO A 318 -3.17 -12.04 6.42
N ARG A 319 -1.95 -12.52 6.75
CA ARG A 319 -0.95 -12.87 5.73
C ARG A 319 -1.19 -14.26 5.19
N THR A 320 -2.33 -14.46 4.54
CA THR A 320 -2.74 -15.71 3.90
C THR A 320 -2.95 -15.53 2.40
N SER A 321 -2.64 -16.57 1.63
CA SER A 321 -3.02 -16.69 0.22
C SER A 321 -4.33 -17.48 0.03
N SER A 322 -4.89 -18.04 1.09
CA SER A 322 -6.09 -18.87 1.04
C SER A 322 -7.34 -18.06 0.77
N GLN A 323 -8.21 -18.62 -0.05
CA GLN A 323 -9.59 -18.20 -0.26
C GLN A 323 -10.57 -19.26 0.27
N GLN A 324 -10.10 -20.07 1.23
CA GLN A 324 -10.85 -21.19 1.82
C GLN A 324 -11.23 -20.85 3.26
N LEU A 325 -12.48 -21.08 3.60
CA LEU A 325 -12.99 -21.05 4.97
C LEU A 325 -13.37 -22.49 5.35
N PRO A 326 -12.58 -23.19 6.15
CA PRO A 326 -12.91 -24.55 6.57
C PRO A 326 -14.02 -24.55 7.64
N PRO A 327 -14.87 -25.61 7.70
CA PRO A 327 -15.94 -25.68 8.70
C PRO A 327 -15.44 -25.62 10.17
N SER A 328 -14.20 -26.00 10.40
CA SER A 328 -13.56 -25.98 11.75
C SER A 328 -13.52 -24.61 12.40
N ILE A 329 -13.61 -23.50 11.64
CA ILE A 329 -13.66 -22.16 12.23
C ILE A 329 -14.97 -21.84 12.96
N GLY A 330 -16.02 -22.63 12.77
CA GLY A 330 -17.28 -22.49 13.50
C GLY A 330 -18.14 -21.33 13.02
N TYR A 331 -18.55 -21.32 11.76
CA TYR A 331 -19.31 -20.21 11.13
C TYR A 331 -20.49 -19.69 11.96
N LYS A 332 -21.33 -20.61 12.51
CA LYS A 332 -22.51 -20.21 13.28
C LYS A 332 -22.16 -19.47 14.56
N LYS A 333 -21.09 -19.88 15.25
CA LYS A 333 -20.59 -19.19 16.44
C LYS A 333 -20.17 -17.76 16.08
N ILE A 334 -19.36 -17.61 15.03
CA ILE A 334 -18.90 -16.28 14.55
C ILE A 334 -20.08 -15.40 14.17
N LEU A 335 -21.01 -15.92 13.33
CA LEU A 335 -22.19 -15.16 12.90
C LEU A 335 -23.08 -14.79 14.07
N SER A 336 -23.26 -15.69 15.06
CA SER A 336 -24.05 -15.38 16.27
C SER A 336 -23.43 -14.23 17.07
N GLU A 337 -22.12 -14.21 17.24
CA GLU A 337 -21.44 -13.12 17.94
C GLU A 337 -21.52 -11.79 17.17
N LEU A 338 -21.27 -11.82 15.85
CA LEU A 338 -21.40 -10.65 14.98
C LEU A 338 -22.86 -10.10 14.98
N GLY A 339 -23.85 -10.99 15.03
CA GLY A 339 -25.27 -10.63 15.06
C GLY A 339 -25.72 -9.91 16.33
N LYS A 340 -24.90 -9.88 17.39
CA LYS A 340 -25.15 -9.05 18.58
C LYS A 340 -24.97 -7.55 18.30
N ASN A 341 -24.19 -7.21 17.27
CA ASN A 341 -24.07 -5.83 16.80
C ASN A 341 -25.28 -5.46 15.92
N LYS A 342 -25.94 -4.34 16.26
CA LYS A 342 -27.12 -3.84 15.55
C LYS A 342 -26.87 -3.62 14.06
N GLU A 343 -25.67 -3.22 13.68
CA GLU A 343 -25.29 -2.99 12.27
C GLU A 343 -25.32 -4.25 11.41
N TYR A 344 -25.02 -5.42 12.01
CA TYR A 344 -24.97 -6.68 11.28
C TYR A 344 -26.15 -7.60 11.53
N TYR A 345 -26.98 -7.31 12.55
CA TYR A 345 -28.10 -8.17 12.95
C TYR A 345 -29.04 -8.49 11.79
N GLU A 346 -29.51 -7.47 11.07
CA GLU A 346 -30.44 -7.65 9.96
C GLU A 346 -29.86 -8.52 8.82
N LEU A 347 -28.56 -8.39 8.57
CA LEU A 347 -27.86 -9.19 7.56
C LEU A 347 -27.73 -10.66 8.00
N ILE A 348 -27.49 -10.90 9.27
CA ILE A 348 -27.08 -12.21 9.80
C ILE A 348 -28.28 -13.06 10.23
N LYS A 349 -29.37 -12.46 10.72
CA LYS A 349 -30.52 -13.19 11.28
C LYS A 349 -31.09 -14.28 10.39
N ASN A 350 -31.07 -14.09 9.06
CA ASN A 350 -31.58 -15.06 8.10
C ASN A 350 -30.56 -16.17 7.82
N LEU A 351 -29.27 -15.87 7.80
CA LEU A 351 -28.22 -16.87 7.64
C LEU A 351 -28.18 -17.83 8.83
N LEU A 352 -28.44 -17.36 10.04
CA LEU A 352 -28.47 -18.20 11.24
C LEU A 352 -29.58 -19.27 11.21
N LYS A 353 -30.66 -19.07 10.44
CA LYS A 353 -31.74 -20.05 10.24
C LYS A 353 -31.34 -21.21 9.35
N ILE A 354 -30.28 -21.04 8.54
CA ILE A 354 -29.79 -22.09 7.63
C ILE A 354 -29.13 -23.20 8.45
N SER A 355 -29.55 -24.44 8.23
CA SER A 355 -29.05 -25.61 8.99
C SER A 355 -27.55 -25.85 8.78
N LYS A 356 -27.10 -25.80 7.51
CA LYS A 356 -25.69 -25.92 7.11
C LYS A 356 -25.29 -24.74 6.25
N LEU A 357 -24.23 -24.04 6.63
CA LEU A 357 -23.65 -22.92 5.90
C LEU A 357 -22.49 -23.41 5.04
N PHE A 358 -22.49 -23.02 3.78
CA PHE A 358 -21.42 -23.32 2.83
C PHE A 358 -20.92 -22.01 2.22
N PRO A 359 -19.68 -21.59 2.52
CA PRO A 359 -19.13 -20.41 1.88
C PRO A 359 -18.77 -20.69 0.41
N ASN A 360 -18.89 -19.68 -0.43
CA ASN A 360 -18.37 -19.75 -1.79
C ASN A 360 -16.84 -19.64 -1.77
N ASN A 361 -16.17 -20.78 -1.54
CA ASN A 361 -14.72 -20.85 -1.46
C ASN A 361 -14.06 -20.69 -2.85
N GLY A 362 -12.94 -19.95 -2.91
CA GLY A 362 -12.10 -19.87 -4.09
C GLY A 362 -11.19 -21.10 -4.24
N LYS A 363 -10.34 -21.08 -5.28
CA LYS A 363 -9.41 -22.20 -5.56
C LYS A 363 -8.08 -22.09 -4.82
N LYS A 364 -7.72 -20.87 -4.36
CA LYS A 364 -6.43 -20.65 -3.71
C LYS A 364 -6.42 -21.23 -2.29
N THR A 365 -5.33 -21.88 -1.95
CA THR A 365 -5.07 -22.44 -0.62
C THR A 365 -3.82 -21.81 -0.01
N ASP A 366 -3.67 -21.98 1.28
CA ASP A 366 -2.47 -21.65 2.04
C ASP A 366 -2.20 -22.81 3.02
N PRO A 367 -0.96 -23.29 3.16
CA PRO A 367 -0.67 -24.45 4.00
C PRO A 367 -0.82 -24.17 5.50
N ALA A 368 -0.78 -22.89 5.86
CA ALA A 368 -0.75 -22.46 7.27
C ALA A 368 -2.11 -21.92 7.75
N HIS A 369 -2.79 -21.12 6.96
CA HIS A 369 -3.95 -20.35 7.42
C HIS A 369 -5.12 -20.40 6.44
N PRO A 370 -6.37 -20.32 6.94
CA PRO A 370 -7.55 -20.10 6.10
C PRO A 370 -7.54 -18.67 5.53
N ALA A 371 -8.57 -18.35 4.76
CA ALA A 371 -8.87 -16.98 4.33
C ALA A 371 -9.04 -16.04 5.53
N VAL A 372 -8.96 -14.73 5.30
CA VAL A 372 -9.20 -13.71 6.34
C VAL A 372 -10.69 -13.70 6.71
N PHE A 373 -10.98 -13.80 8.01
CA PHE A 373 -12.35 -13.79 8.55
C PHE A 373 -12.40 -13.07 9.90
N PRO A 374 -13.56 -12.51 10.30
CA PRO A 374 -13.76 -11.93 11.63
C PRO A 374 -13.93 -13.03 12.68
N THR A 375 -13.41 -12.82 13.88
CA THR A 375 -13.51 -13.81 14.98
C THR A 375 -14.83 -13.80 15.72
N GLY A 376 -15.67 -12.77 15.50
CA GLY A 376 -16.91 -12.52 16.26
C GLY A 376 -16.70 -11.63 17.48
N ILE A 377 -15.47 -11.36 17.88
CA ILE A 377 -15.17 -10.43 18.99
C ILE A 377 -15.57 -9.01 18.57
N THR A 378 -16.33 -8.32 19.42
CA THR A 378 -16.72 -6.94 19.17
C THR A 378 -15.50 -6.02 19.22
N PRO A 379 -15.24 -5.22 18.19
CA PRO A 379 -14.11 -4.29 18.20
C PRO A 379 -14.37 -3.11 19.14
N GLU A 380 -13.33 -2.67 19.84
CA GLU A 380 -13.36 -1.48 20.69
C GLU A 380 -12.29 -0.49 20.26
N GLY A 381 -12.62 0.80 20.23
CA GLY A 381 -11.66 1.88 20.04
C GLY A 381 -11.03 1.98 18.64
N LEU A 382 -11.65 1.38 17.62
CA LEU A 382 -11.15 1.46 16.24
C LEU A 382 -11.27 2.90 15.70
N ASN A 383 -10.23 3.35 15.01
CA ASN A 383 -10.32 4.58 14.23
C ASN A 383 -11.13 4.35 12.92
N ASP A 384 -11.46 5.44 12.22
CA ASP A 384 -12.28 5.38 10.99
C ASP A 384 -11.72 4.44 9.90
N ARG A 385 -10.40 4.37 9.73
CA ARG A 385 -9.77 3.50 8.72
C ARG A 385 -9.77 2.04 9.15
N GLU A 386 -9.47 1.78 10.40
CA GLU A 386 -9.54 0.44 10.98
C GLU A 386 -10.94 -0.11 10.91
N PHE A 387 -11.94 0.70 11.28
CA PHE A 387 -13.36 0.30 11.20
C PHE A 387 -13.77 -0.02 9.76
N LYS A 388 -13.42 0.82 8.77
CA LYS A 388 -13.71 0.56 7.35
C LYS A 388 -13.14 -0.76 6.85
N ILE A 389 -11.91 -1.10 7.23
CA ILE A 389 -11.29 -2.37 6.85
C ILE A 389 -11.96 -3.55 7.57
N TYR A 390 -12.27 -3.38 8.85
CA TYR A 390 -12.98 -4.40 9.63
C TYR A 390 -14.40 -4.68 9.04
N ASP A 391 -15.19 -3.63 8.78
CA ASP A 391 -16.51 -3.75 8.18
C ASP A 391 -16.46 -4.41 6.79
N LEU A 392 -15.47 -4.05 5.97
CA LEU A 392 -15.22 -4.69 4.68
C LEU A 392 -14.98 -6.19 4.81
N ILE A 393 -14.20 -6.62 5.82
CA ILE A 393 -13.91 -8.03 6.10
C ILE A 393 -15.18 -8.74 6.57
N VAL A 394 -15.93 -8.14 7.49
CA VAL A 394 -17.21 -8.72 7.98
C VAL A 394 -18.22 -8.89 6.84
N LYS A 395 -18.46 -7.86 6.05
CA LYS A 395 -19.39 -7.94 4.93
C LYS A 395 -18.97 -8.92 3.85
N ARG A 396 -17.67 -9.01 3.57
CA ARG A 396 -17.15 -10.05 2.67
C ARG A 396 -17.40 -11.45 3.23
N PHE A 397 -17.08 -11.69 4.49
CA PHE A 397 -17.29 -12.98 5.15
C PHE A 397 -18.77 -13.39 5.10
N VAL A 398 -19.66 -12.50 5.51
CA VAL A 398 -21.12 -12.75 5.54
C VAL A 398 -21.66 -13.01 4.12
N SER A 399 -21.22 -12.25 3.13
CA SER A 399 -21.68 -12.40 1.74
C SER A 399 -21.32 -13.75 1.12
N THR A 400 -20.24 -14.40 1.58
CA THR A 400 -19.80 -15.70 1.03
C THR A 400 -20.82 -16.84 1.26
N PHE A 401 -21.70 -16.69 2.25
CA PHE A 401 -22.73 -17.68 2.61
C PHE A 401 -24.11 -17.39 1.99
N ALA A 402 -24.23 -16.27 1.29
CA ALA A 402 -25.51 -15.84 0.72
C ALA A 402 -25.78 -16.49 -0.63
N ASP A 403 -27.05 -16.47 -1.03
CA ASP A 403 -27.49 -16.96 -2.33
C ASP A 403 -26.88 -16.15 -3.47
N ASN A 404 -26.82 -16.74 -4.64
CA ASN A 404 -26.41 -16.06 -5.87
C ASN A 404 -27.33 -14.87 -6.15
N ALA A 405 -26.78 -13.82 -6.71
CA ALA A 405 -27.58 -12.79 -7.32
C ALA A 405 -27.99 -13.21 -8.74
N VAL A 406 -29.21 -12.88 -9.14
CA VAL A 406 -29.69 -13.09 -10.49
C VAL A 406 -29.72 -11.76 -11.22
N ARG A 407 -29.00 -11.68 -12.33
CA ARG A 407 -28.96 -10.50 -13.20
C ARG A 407 -29.47 -10.83 -14.58
N GLU A 408 -30.05 -9.84 -15.23
CA GLU A 408 -30.56 -9.96 -16.59
C GLU A 408 -29.85 -8.96 -17.50
N THR A 409 -29.31 -9.42 -18.59
CA THR A 409 -28.88 -8.56 -19.69
C THR A 409 -29.97 -8.58 -20.76
N ILE A 410 -30.39 -7.39 -21.19
CA ILE A 410 -31.32 -7.17 -22.28
C ILE A 410 -30.53 -6.58 -23.42
N THR A 411 -30.59 -7.22 -24.58
CA THR A 411 -30.01 -6.71 -25.83
C THR A 411 -31.16 -6.48 -26.79
N VAL A 412 -31.23 -5.27 -27.34
CA VAL A 412 -32.29 -4.85 -28.25
C VAL A 412 -31.63 -4.39 -29.56
N ASP A 413 -32.00 -5.05 -30.65
CA ASP A 413 -31.58 -4.68 -31.98
C ASP A 413 -32.64 -3.73 -32.59
N LEU A 414 -32.21 -2.53 -32.90
CA LEU A 414 -33.03 -1.45 -33.47
C LEU A 414 -32.70 -1.30 -34.94
N ASN A 415 -33.66 -1.55 -35.82
CA ASN A 415 -33.52 -1.35 -37.27
C ASN A 415 -33.86 0.10 -37.61
N CYS A 416 -32.87 0.84 -38.03
CA CYS A 416 -32.98 2.24 -38.47
C CYS A 416 -32.53 2.35 -39.93
N ASN A 417 -33.46 2.31 -40.84
CA ASN A 417 -33.19 2.35 -42.32
C ASN A 417 -32.22 1.23 -42.75
N SER A 418 -32.50 -0.02 -42.37
CA SER A 418 -31.68 -1.23 -42.64
C SER A 418 -30.31 -1.22 -41.98
N GLU A 419 -30.02 -0.30 -41.07
CA GLU A 419 -28.86 -0.32 -40.20
C GLU A 419 -29.27 -0.71 -38.78
N ILE A 420 -28.47 -1.60 -38.17
CA ILE A 420 -28.78 -2.12 -36.84
C ILE A 420 -28.03 -1.35 -35.79
N PHE A 421 -28.78 -0.84 -34.81
CA PHE A 421 -28.26 -0.23 -33.58
C PHE A 421 -28.60 -1.13 -32.41
N ILE A 422 -27.64 -1.37 -31.54
CA ILE A 422 -27.76 -2.29 -30.41
C ILE A 422 -27.83 -1.47 -29.10
N ALA A 423 -28.96 -1.55 -28.41
CA ALA A 423 -29.11 -1.07 -27.05
C ALA A 423 -28.88 -2.23 -26.07
N LYS A 424 -28.05 -2.00 -25.04
CA LYS A 424 -27.79 -2.99 -24.00
C LYS A 424 -28.15 -2.44 -22.64
N GLY A 425 -28.93 -3.20 -21.91
CA GLY A 425 -29.25 -2.93 -20.51
C GLY A 425 -28.82 -4.09 -19.62
N THR A 426 -28.52 -3.81 -18.38
CA THR A 426 -28.27 -4.83 -17.36
C THR A 426 -28.91 -4.40 -16.06
N ARG A 427 -29.72 -5.28 -15.47
CA ARG A 427 -30.38 -5.03 -14.19
C ARG A 427 -30.26 -6.23 -13.26
N THR A 428 -30.41 -5.96 -11.98
CA THR A 428 -30.46 -7.00 -10.95
C THR A 428 -31.93 -7.39 -10.72
N LEU A 429 -32.25 -8.68 -10.96
CA LEU A 429 -33.57 -9.26 -10.67
C LEU A 429 -33.68 -9.69 -9.21
N GLU A 430 -32.68 -10.43 -8.74
CA GLU A 430 -32.59 -10.89 -7.36
C GLU A 430 -31.24 -10.44 -6.77
N LYS A 431 -31.30 -9.67 -5.69
CA LYS A 431 -30.09 -9.12 -5.06
C LYS A 431 -29.14 -10.19 -4.50
N GLY A 432 -29.68 -11.32 -3.99
CA GLY A 432 -28.84 -12.37 -3.41
C GLY A 432 -27.80 -11.80 -2.44
N TRP A 433 -26.53 -12.14 -2.69
CA TRP A 433 -25.39 -11.68 -1.89
C TRP A 433 -25.13 -10.15 -1.99
N HIS A 434 -25.65 -9.44 -3.00
CA HIS A 434 -25.43 -8.02 -3.17
C HIS A 434 -25.80 -7.22 -1.92
N LYS A 435 -26.95 -7.53 -1.30
CA LYS A 435 -27.45 -6.87 -0.09
C LYS A 435 -26.53 -7.00 1.12
N PHE A 436 -25.71 -8.07 1.15
CA PHE A 436 -24.77 -8.33 2.24
C PHE A 436 -23.46 -7.56 2.07
N TYR A 437 -23.14 -7.13 0.83
CA TYR A 437 -21.90 -6.47 0.51
C TYR A 437 -22.04 -4.96 0.28
N GLU A 438 -23.25 -4.41 0.34
CA GLU A 438 -23.45 -2.96 0.34
C GLU A 438 -22.79 -2.31 1.59
N PRO A 439 -22.14 -1.13 1.44
CA PRO A 439 -22.08 -0.23 0.27
C PRO A 439 -20.88 -0.49 -0.67
N TYR A 440 -20.17 -1.58 -0.53
CA TYR A 440 -18.92 -1.85 -1.27
C TYR A 440 -19.13 -2.40 -2.68
N LEU A 441 -20.36 -2.79 -2.98
CA LEU A 441 -20.74 -3.23 -4.31
C LEU A 441 -20.86 -2.01 -5.25
N LYS A 442 -20.18 -2.07 -6.40
CA LYS A 442 -20.37 -1.11 -7.49
C LYS A 442 -20.89 -1.87 -8.70
N LEU A 443 -22.14 -1.65 -9.01
CA LEU A 443 -22.79 -2.18 -10.22
C LEU A 443 -23.22 -0.99 -11.08
N GLU A 444 -22.97 -1.09 -12.36
CA GLU A 444 -23.64 -0.23 -13.34
C GLU A 444 -24.94 -0.94 -13.73
N GLU A 445 -26.06 -0.29 -13.45
CA GLU A 445 -27.36 -0.74 -13.88
C GLU A 445 -27.90 0.23 -14.93
N ILE A 446 -28.21 -0.33 -16.09
CA ILE A 446 -28.83 0.37 -17.21
C ILE A 446 -30.16 -0.30 -17.44
N GLU A 447 -31.22 0.36 -17.01
CA GLU A 447 -32.58 -0.13 -17.24
C GLU A 447 -33.06 0.32 -18.60
N LEU A 448 -33.46 -0.64 -19.44
CA LEU A 448 -34.17 -0.39 -20.68
C LEU A 448 -35.68 -0.53 -20.44
N PRO A 449 -36.52 0.26 -21.16
CA PRO A 449 -37.96 0.10 -21.10
C PRO A 449 -38.39 -1.31 -21.57
N ASN A 450 -39.62 -1.71 -21.27
CA ASN A 450 -40.12 -3.03 -21.62
C ASN A 450 -40.49 -3.09 -23.12
N LEU A 451 -39.46 -3.21 -23.97
CA LEU A 451 -39.58 -3.24 -25.41
C LEU A 451 -39.99 -4.63 -25.90
N ARG A 452 -40.76 -4.66 -26.98
CA ARG A 452 -41.18 -5.84 -27.72
C ARG A 452 -40.78 -5.72 -29.19
N GLN A 453 -40.69 -6.81 -29.87
CA GLN A 453 -40.47 -6.84 -31.31
C GLN A 453 -41.55 -6.02 -32.03
N ASN A 454 -41.19 -5.27 -33.04
CA ASN A 454 -42.01 -4.34 -33.80
C ASN A 454 -42.42 -3.05 -33.06
N ASP A 455 -42.00 -2.82 -31.84
CA ASP A 455 -42.18 -1.52 -31.18
C ASP A 455 -41.46 -0.42 -31.99
N ALA A 456 -42.12 0.73 -32.12
CA ALA A 456 -41.54 1.93 -32.76
C ALA A 456 -40.95 2.85 -31.68
N ILE A 457 -39.70 3.23 -31.86
CA ILE A 457 -39.00 4.16 -31.00
C ILE A 457 -38.79 5.48 -31.74
N ASP A 458 -39.14 6.60 -31.13
CA ASP A 458 -38.92 7.92 -31.69
C ASP A 458 -37.43 8.28 -31.58
N VAL A 459 -36.79 8.52 -32.73
CA VAL A 459 -35.38 8.92 -32.77
C VAL A 459 -35.27 10.42 -32.47
N LYS A 460 -34.58 10.74 -31.39
CA LYS A 460 -34.27 12.12 -30.99
C LYS A 460 -33.07 12.66 -31.76
N LYS A 461 -32.01 11.87 -31.86
CA LYS A 461 -30.79 12.20 -32.61
C LYS A 461 -29.97 10.95 -32.96
N ILE A 462 -29.20 11.07 -34.02
CA ILE A 462 -28.14 10.15 -34.35
C ILE A 462 -26.85 10.99 -34.46
N GLU A 463 -25.79 10.51 -33.79
CA GLU A 463 -24.51 11.23 -33.71
C GLU A 463 -23.39 10.37 -34.28
N LEU A 464 -22.53 10.98 -35.05
CA LEU A 464 -21.27 10.40 -35.50
C LEU A 464 -20.17 10.86 -34.53
N LEU A 465 -19.75 9.97 -33.65
CA LEU A 465 -18.74 10.24 -32.64
C LEU A 465 -17.36 9.86 -33.14
N SER A 466 -16.47 10.83 -33.22
CA SER A 466 -15.06 10.59 -33.50
C SER A 466 -14.33 10.24 -32.17
N LYS A 467 -13.69 9.12 -32.13
CA LYS A 467 -12.95 8.59 -30.95
C LYS A 467 -11.57 8.12 -31.37
N GLU A 468 -10.73 7.94 -30.39
CA GLU A 468 -9.38 7.41 -30.58
C GLU A 468 -9.13 6.24 -29.62
N THR A 469 -8.34 5.27 -30.08
CA THR A 469 -7.87 4.21 -29.20
C THR A 469 -7.02 4.79 -28.08
N GLN A 470 -7.09 4.20 -26.90
CA GLN A 470 -6.37 4.66 -25.72
C GLN A 470 -5.22 3.71 -25.41
N PRO A 471 -4.08 4.22 -24.91
CA PRO A 471 -2.99 3.37 -24.45
C PRO A 471 -3.42 2.51 -23.26
N PRO A 472 -2.67 1.44 -22.94
CA PRO A 472 -2.94 0.65 -21.77
C PRO A 472 -2.84 1.51 -20.50
N LYS A 473 -3.71 1.24 -19.52
CA LYS A 473 -3.71 1.97 -18.25
C LYS A 473 -2.45 1.69 -17.44
N ARG A 474 -1.91 2.74 -16.80
CA ARG A 474 -0.84 2.59 -15.81
C ARG A 474 -1.30 1.74 -14.63
N TYR A 475 -0.34 1.08 -14.00
CA TYR A 475 -0.62 0.38 -12.76
C TYR A 475 -0.97 1.35 -11.63
N THR A 476 -1.83 0.89 -10.70
CA THR A 476 -2.00 1.50 -9.38
C THR A 476 -1.23 0.67 -8.37
N PRO A 477 -0.98 1.16 -7.13
CA PRO A 477 -0.36 0.36 -6.08
C PRO A 477 -1.06 -0.99 -5.82
N ALA A 478 -2.37 -1.05 -5.98
CA ALA A 478 -3.14 -2.28 -5.85
C ALA A 478 -2.98 -3.20 -7.07
N SER A 479 -3.06 -2.66 -8.30
CA SER A 479 -2.99 -3.49 -9.49
C SER A 479 -1.59 -4.05 -9.75
N ILE A 480 -0.51 -3.35 -9.36
CA ILE A 480 0.85 -3.89 -9.46
C ILE A 480 1.07 -5.05 -8.50
N ILE A 481 0.52 -5.02 -7.28
CA ILE A 481 0.60 -6.15 -6.34
C ILE A 481 -0.09 -7.38 -6.91
N LYS A 482 -1.26 -7.20 -7.53
CA LYS A 482 -1.97 -8.29 -8.23
C LYS A 482 -1.16 -8.84 -9.40
N GLU A 483 -0.48 -7.97 -10.16
CA GLU A 483 0.38 -8.39 -11.27
C GLU A 483 1.63 -9.16 -10.77
N LEU A 484 2.26 -8.71 -9.68
CA LEU A 484 3.36 -9.42 -9.03
C LEU A 484 2.92 -10.81 -8.54
N GLU A 485 1.71 -10.92 -7.96
CA GLU A 485 1.16 -12.22 -7.55
C GLU A 485 0.94 -13.14 -8.75
N LYS A 486 0.33 -12.64 -9.82
CA LYS A 486 0.08 -13.39 -11.06
C LYS A 486 1.37 -13.96 -11.67
N ARG A 487 2.50 -13.23 -11.53
CA ARG A 487 3.81 -13.64 -12.03
C ARG A 487 4.64 -14.44 -11.02
N ASN A 488 4.10 -14.74 -9.84
CA ASN A 488 4.80 -15.40 -8.74
C ASN A 488 6.09 -14.66 -8.30
N LEU A 489 6.02 -13.32 -8.25
CA LEU A 489 7.13 -12.47 -7.80
C LEU A 489 6.88 -11.97 -6.39
N GLY A 490 7.80 -12.29 -5.48
CA GLY A 490 7.72 -11.98 -4.06
C GLY A 490 6.57 -12.70 -3.35
N THR A 491 6.51 -12.55 -2.05
CA THR A 491 5.49 -13.20 -1.22
C THR A 491 4.34 -12.25 -0.85
N LYS A 492 3.26 -12.81 -0.35
CA LYS A 492 2.11 -12.07 0.23
C LYS A 492 2.56 -10.98 1.23
N ALA A 493 3.56 -11.25 2.04
CA ALA A 493 4.05 -10.31 3.05
C ALA A 493 4.92 -9.18 2.48
N THR A 494 5.63 -9.38 1.38
CA THR A 494 6.67 -8.46 0.89
C THR A 494 6.28 -7.61 -0.30
N ARG A 495 5.28 -8.01 -1.10
CA ARG A 495 4.90 -7.28 -2.32
C ARG A 495 4.59 -5.80 -2.06
N SER A 496 3.81 -5.50 -1.02
CA SER A 496 3.46 -4.11 -0.68
C SER A 496 4.66 -3.27 -0.25
N GLU A 497 5.61 -3.85 0.49
CA GLU A 497 6.85 -3.19 0.91
C GLU A 497 7.78 -2.94 -0.28
N ILE A 498 7.89 -3.89 -1.21
CA ILE A 498 8.68 -3.74 -2.44
C ILE A 498 8.16 -2.57 -3.26
N VAL A 499 6.84 -2.49 -3.48
CA VAL A 499 6.22 -1.38 -4.21
C VAL A 499 6.46 -0.05 -3.50
N ASP A 500 6.26 0.02 -2.18
CA ASP A 500 6.53 1.22 -1.38
C ASP A 500 8.01 1.65 -1.49
N THR A 501 8.95 0.70 -1.51
CA THR A 501 10.38 0.97 -1.70
C THR A 501 10.68 1.63 -3.05
N LEU A 502 9.99 1.24 -4.14
CA LEU A 502 10.16 1.89 -5.44
C LEU A 502 9.80 3.39 -5.37
N PHE A 503 8.73 3.74 -4.65
CA PHE A 503 8.35 5.14 -4.40
C PHE A 503 9.38 5.88 -3.53
N GLN A 504 9.83 5.26 -2.44
CA GLN A 504 10.80 5.87 -1.52
C GLN A 504 12.16 6.13 -2.19
N ARG A 505 12.57 5.29 -3.13
CA ARG A 505 13.81 5.45 -3.89
C ARG A 505 13.69 6.43 -5.05
N GLY A 506 12.46 6.86 -5.38
CA GLY A 506 12.21 7.79 -6.46
C GLY A 506 12.30 7.17 -7.85
N TYR A 507 12.10 5.86 -7.95
CA TYR A 507 12.01 5.18 -9.24
C TYR A 507 10.65 5.36 -9.89
N VAL A 508 9.62 5.55 -9.06
CA VAL A 508 8.24 5.74 -9.50
C VAL A 508 7.53 6.80 -8.67
N TYR A 509 6.45 7.36 -9.20
CA TYR A 509 5.61 8.35 -8.52
C TYR A 509 4.15 8.27 -8.96
N GLY A 510 3.26 9.03 -8.30
CA GLY A 510 1.86 9.17 -8.70
C GLY A 510 0.90 8.12 -8.11
N LYS A 511 -0.41 8.37 -8.26
CA LYS A 511 -1.48 7.42 -7.91
C LYS A 511 -1.65 6.37 -9.00
N ALA A 512 -1.66 6.79 -10.26
CA ALA A 512 -1.33 5.96 -11.40
C ALA A 512 0.19 5.95 -11.46
N ILE A 513 0.79 4.78 -11.26
CA ILE A 513 2.24 4.63 -11.10
C ILE A 513 2.92 4.96 -12.42
N GLU A 514 3.77 5.96 -12.38
CA GLU A 514 4.56 6.45 -13.49
C GLU A 514 6.04 6.29 -13.17
N ALA A 515 6.83 5.74 -14.09
CA ALA A 515 8.25 5.59 -13.90
C ALA A 515 8.96 6.94 -14.13
N THR A 516 9.88 7.28 -13.22
CA THR A 516 10.74 8.45 -13.38
C THR A 516 11.86 8.17 -14.41
N ASN A 517 12.54 9.22 -14.88
CA ASN A 517 13.72 9.05 -15.73
C ASN A 517 14.77 8.17 -15.06
N LEU A 518 14.96 8.31 -13.73
CA LEU A 518 15.83 7.43 -12.96
C LEU A 518 15.36 5.97 -13.00
N GLY A 519 14.05 5.71 -12.85
CA GLY A 519 13.48 4.37 -12.93
C GLY A 519 13.67 3.74 -14.29
N ILE A 520 13.36 4.48 -15.37
CA ILE A 520 13.51 4.04 -16.76
C ILE A 520 14.97 3.74 -17.06
N SER A 521 15.87 4.70 -16.79
CA SER A 521 17.31 4.54 -17.06
C SER A 521 17.93 3.41 -16.23
N THR A 522 17.45 3.18 -14.99
CA THR A 522 17.93 2.04 -14.18
C THR A 522 17.61 0.72 -14.87
N ILE A 523 16.40 0.55 -15.41
CA ILE A 523 16.03 -0.68 -16.10
C ILE A 523 16.78 -0.80 -17.43
N GLU A 524 16.84 0.25 -18.25
CA GLU A 524 17.55 0.24 -19.53
C GLU A 524 19.05 -0.05 -19.37
N THR A 525 19.68 0.54 -18.37
CA THR A 525 21.08 0.26 -18.02
C THR A 525 21.27 -1.19 -17.58
N LEU A 526 20.36 -1.72 -16.76
CA LEU A 526 20.42 -3.11 -16.33
C LEU A 526 20.10 -4.08 -17.47
N GLU A 527 19.15 -3.78 -18.36
CA GLU A 527 18.87 -4.58 -19.57
C GLU A 527 20.10 -4.70 -20.46
N LYS A 528 20.86 -3.62 -20.59
CA LYS A 528 22.06 -3.55 -21.44
C LYS A 528 23.28 -4.27 -20.83
N TYR A 529 23.54 -4.08 -19.53
CA TYR A 529 24.80 -4.47 -18.92
C TYR A 529 24.70 -5.63 -17.92
N ALA A 530 23.53 -5.89 -17.35
CA ALA A 530 23.32 -6.91 -16.32
C ALA A 530 21.88 -7.45 -16.28
N PRO A 531 21.34 -7.97 -17.41
CA PRO A 531 19.91 -8.31 -17.56
C PRO A 531 19.42 -9.33 -16.53
N LYS A 532 20.27 -10.20 -16.04
CA LYS A 532 19.94 -11.19 -15.01
C LYS A 532 19.48 -10.60 -13.67
N ILE A 533 19.84 -9.34 -13.36
CA ILE A 533 19.41 -8.66 -12.12
C ILE A 533 17.90 -8.38 -12.14
N ILE A 534 17.32 -8.20 -13.31
CA ILE A 534 15.90 -7.86 -13.52
C ILE A 534 15.10 -9.01 -14.15
N ASP A 535 15.69 -10.21 -14.17
CA ASP A 535 15.10 -11.40 -14.76
C ASP A 535 14.03 -11.99 -13.83
N GLU A 536 12.80 -12.09 -14.35
CA GLU A 536 11.67 -12.69 -13.64
C GLU A 536 11.83 -14.21 -13.46
N GLU A 537 12.45 -14.89 -14.44
CA GLU A 537 12.61 -16.34 -14.41
C GLU A 537 13.60 -16.77 -13.33
N LEU A 538 14.73 -16.06 -13.20
CA LEU A 538 15.68 -16.30 -12.11
C LEU A 538 15.03 -16.10 -10.74
N THR A 539 14.22 -15.06 -10.59
CA THR A 539 13.49 -14.82 -9.35
C THR A 539 12.50 -15.93 -9.06
N ARG A 540 11.71 -16.34 -10.06
CA ARG A 540 10.72 -17.42 -9.95
C ARG A 540 11.37 -18.76 -9.63
N HIS A 541 12.53 -19.05 -10.22
CA HIS A 541 13.30 -20.24 -9.92
C HIS A 541 13.62 -20.34 -8.42
N PHE A 542 14.20 -19.30 -7.83
CA PHE A 542 14.51 -19.31 -6.40
C PHE A 542 13.24 -19.36 -5.50
N GLU A 543 12.11 -18.76 -5.92
CA GLU A 543 10.85 -18.90 -5.15
C GLU A 543 10.37 -20.37 -5.17
N LEU A 544 10.49 -21.08 -6.30
CA LEU A 544 10.15 -22.48 -6.39
C LEU A 544 11.09 -23.37 -5.58
N GLU A 545 12.39 -23.08 -5.61
CA GLU A 545 13.36 -23.86 -4.82
C GLU A 545 13.13 -23.69 -3.31
N MET A 546 12.77 -22.48 -2.84
CA MET A 546 12.39 -22.28 -1.44
C MET A 546 11.14 -23.07 -1.06
N GLU A 547 10.18 -23.24 -1.98
CA GLU A 547 9.01 -24.09 -1.76
C GLU A 547 9.41 -25.56 -1.64
N LYS A 548 10.33 -26.04 -2.50
CA LYS A 548 10.87 -27.40 -2.41
C LYS A 548 11.63 -27.63 -1.11
N ILE A 549 12.38 -26.63 -0.60
CA ILE A 549 13.02 -26.70 0.73
C ILE A 549 11.94 -26.86 1.80
N ARG A 550 10.86 -26.08 1.74
CA ARG A 550 9.75 -26.18 2.69
C ARG A 550 9.12 -27.58 2.70
N GLU A 551 9.05 -28.22 1.54
CA GLU A 551 8.50 -29.59 1.38
C GLU A 551 9.55 -30.69 1.66
N GLY A 552 10.79 -30.35 1.99
CA GLY A 552 11.88 -31.29 2.24
C GLY A 552 12.46 -31.95 0.98
N GLN A 553 12.22 -31.36 -0.19
CA GLN A 553 12.64 -31.90 -1.50
C GLN A 553 13.98 -31.32 -1.98
N SER A 554 14.45 -30.22 -1.43
CA SER A 554 15.72 -29.56 -1.72
C SER A 554 16.44 -29.15 -0.44
N LYS A 555 17.79 -29.00 -0.52
CA LYS A 555 18.62 -28.56 0.59
C LYS A 555 19.01 -27.10 0.45
N LYS A 556 18.96 -26.34 1.54
CA LYS A 556 19.29 -24.91 1.53
C LYS A 556 20.71 -24.63 1.07
N GLU A 557 21.68 -25.48 1.42
CA GLU A 557 23.10 -25.31 1.07
C GLU A 557 23.31 -25.30 -0.45
N GLU A 558 22.64 -26.20 -1.16
CA GLU A 558 22.72 -26.31 -2.63
C GLU A 558 22.19 -25.03 -3.31
N ILE A 559 21.03 -24.55 -2.85
CA ILE A 559 20.40 -23.34 -3.40
C ILE A 559 21.19 -22.08 -3.08
N LEU A 560 21.79 -21.99 -1.88
CA LEU A 560 22.63 -20.85 -1.52
C LEU A 560 23.94 -20.83 -2.34
N GLU A 561 24.52 -21.98 -2.66
CA GLU A 561 25.72 -22.04 -3.48
C GLU A 561 25.41 -21.67 -4.95
N GLU A 562 24.32 -22.19 -5.50
CA GLU A 562 23.83 -21.79 -6.82
C GLU A 562 23.62 -20.27 -6.92
N ALA A 563 23.02 -19.66 -5.89
CA ALA A 563 22.81 -18.22 -5.86
C ALA A 563 24.12 -17.43 -5.80
N LYS A 564 25.13 -17.89 -5.03
CA LYS A 564 26.46 -17.23 -4.99
C LYS A 564 27.14 -17.27 -6.36
N ASP A 565 27.07 -18.40 -7.04
CA ASP A 565 27.65 -18.56 -8.37
C ASP A 565 26.95 -17.64 -9.39
N ALA A 566 25.63 -17.60 -9.38
CA ALA A 566 24.85 -16.72 -10.26
C ALA A 566 25.19 -15.24 -10.00
N ILE A 567 25.19 -14.80 -8.74
CA ILE A 567 25.51 -13.41 -8.36
C ILE A 567 26.94 -13.06 -8.75
N THR A 568 27.91 -13.97 -8.56
CA THR A 568 29.31 -13.74 -8.90
C THR A 568 29.47 -13.50 -10.39
N LYS A 569 28.86 -14.33 -11.24
CA LYS A 569 28.88 -14.18 -12.70
C LYS A 569 28.27 -12.86 -13.15
N ILE A 570 27.08 -12.54 -12.64
CA ILE A 570 26.35 -11.29 -12.95
C ILE A 570 27.19 -10.06 -12.58
N LEU A 571 27.82 -10.07 -11.41
CA LEU A 571 28.59 -8.92 -10.93
C LEU A 571 30.00 -8.82 -11.58
N ALA A 572 30.55 -9.90 -12.12
CA ALA A 572 31.73 -9.84 -12.93
C ALA A 572 31.51 -9.04 -14.22
N ASP A 573 30.37 -9.27 -14.90
CA ASP A 573 30.01 -8.52 -16.11
C ASP A 573 29.64 -7.07 -15.77
N PHE A 574 28.93 -6.83 -14.67
CA PHE A 574 28.63 -5.48 -14.18
C PHE A 574 29.88 -4.65 -13.93
N LYS A 575 30.95 -5.24 -13.33
CA LYS A 575 32.19 -4.54 -13.03
C LYS A 575 32.93 -4.05 -14.29
N LYS A 576 32.85 -4.78 -15.39
CA LYS A 576 33.47 -4.39 -16.67
C LYS A 576 32.93 -3.06 -17.20
N ASN A 577 31.63 -2.79 -16.94
CA ASN A 577 30.92 -1.62 -17.47
C ASN A 577 30.52 -0.62 -16.37
N GLN A 578 31.19 -0.70 -15.20
CA GLN A 578 30.77 0.03 -13.99
C GLN A 578 30.77 1.56 -14.18
N LYS A 579 31.70 2.10 -14.95
CA LYS A 579 31.83 3.54 -15.19
C LYS A 579 30.74 4.07 -16.11
N GLU A 580 30.44 3.36 -17.19
CA GLU A 580 29.36 3.67 -18.14
C GLU A 580 28.02 3.63 -17.45
N ILE A 581 27.74 2.57 -16.69
CA ILE A 581 26.56 2.43 -15.83
C ILE A 581 26.41 3.64 -14.90
N GLY A 582 27.51 4.01 -14.24
CA GLY A 582 27.52 5.15 -13.31
C GLY A 582 27.17 6.47 -13.99
N THR A 583 27.68 6.71 -15.18
CA THR A 583 27.43 7.92 -15.97
C THR A 583 25.97 8.02 -16.40
N GLU A 584 25.41 6.93 -16.95
CA GLU A 584 23.99 6.87 -17.37
C GLU A 584 23.05 7.11 -16.19
N LEU A 585 23.28 6.40 -15.07
CA LEU A 585 22.45 6.54 -13.86
C LEU A 585 22.57 7.93 -13.20
N GLN A 586 23.74 8.55 -13.20
CA GLN A 586 23.93 9.89 -12.66
C GLN A 586 23.17 10.93 -13.48
N LYS A 587 23.25 10.86 -14.82
CA LYS A 587 22.52 11.74 -15.72
C LYS A 587 21.01 11.66 -15.44
N ALA A 588 20.47 10.45 -15.45
CA ALA A 588 19.06 10.22 -15.18
C ALA A 588 18.60 10.66 -13.78
N ASN A 589 19.46 10.49 -12.77
CA ASN A 589 19.16 10.98 -11.42
C ASN A 589 19.06 12.52 -11.38
N ARG A 590 19.93 13.23 -12.09
CA ARG A 590 19.86 14.70 -12.19
C ARG A 590 18.56 15.14 -12.88
N GLU A 591 18.26 14.55 -14.03
CA GLU A 591 17.03 14.84 -14.79
C GLU A 591 15.78 14.59 -13.92
N THR A 592 15.71 13.45 -13.23
CA THR A 592 14.60 13.15 -12.31
C THR A 592 14.50 14.17 -11.17
N GLN A 593 15.63 14.57 -10.57
CA GLN A 593 15.61 15.56 -9.49
C GLN A 593 15.15 16.93 -9.99
N ASP A 594 15.61 17.34 -11.17
CA ASP A 594 15.20 18.59 -11.76
C ASP A 594 13.69 18.58 -12.10
N GLU A 595 13.20 17.52 -12.72
CA GLU A 595 11.77 17.34 -13.01
C GLU A 595 10.90 17.33 -11.75
N MET A 596 11.26 16.53 -10.76
CA MET A 596 10.47 16.41 -9.50
C MET A 596 10.53 17.65 -8.62
N SER A 597 11.55 18.48 -8.77
CA SER A 597 11.70 19.74 -8.03
C SER A 597 11.19 20.96 -8.78
N PHE A 598 10.85 20.83 -10.05
CA PHE A 598 10.42 21.90 -10.92
C PHE A 598 9.10 22.52 -10.44
N LEU A 599 9.12 23.82 -10.16
CA LEU A 599 7.97 24.59 -9.69
C LEU A 599 7.27 25.36 -10.80
N GLY A 600 8.01 25.75 -11.81
CA GLY A 600 7.54 26.62 -12.90
C GLY A 600 8.64 27.53 -13.41
N VAL A 601 8.32 28.41 -14.34
CA VAL A 601 9.22 29.45 -14.82
C VAL A 601 9.53 30.42 -13.68
N CYS A 602 10.78 30.89 -13.59
CA CYS A 602 11.17 31.84 -12.56
C CYS A 602 10.39 33.17 -12.70
N PRO A 603 9.63 33.57 -11.69
CA PRO A 603 8.81 34.79 -11.77
C PRO A 603 9.64 36.08 -11.78
N VAL A 604 10.94 36.02 -11.45
CA VAL A 604 11.83 37.16 -11.37
C VAL A 604 12.51 37.43 -12.72
N CYS A 605 13.23 36.42 -13.27
CA CYS A 605 13.92 36.63 -14.56
C CYS A 605 13.10 36.17 -15.78
N LYS A 606 12.01 35.44 -15.58
CA LYS A 606 11.11 34.91 -16.64
C LYS A 606 11.76 33.99 -17.68
N GLU A 607 13.02 33.64 -17.50
CA GLU A 607 13.79 32.82 -18.44
C GLU A 607 14.30 31.52 -17.80
N GLY A 608 14.66 31.55 -16.51
CA GLY A 608 15.10 30.37 -15.76
C GLY A 608 13.92 29.63 -15.17
N ASN A 609 14.20 28.42 -14.67
CA ASN A 609 13.22 27.56 -14.01
C ASN A 609 13.43 27.62 -12.48
N LEU A 610 12.33 27.67 -11.74
CA LEU A 610 12.34 27.65 -10.28
C LEU A 610 12.26 26.19 -9.79
N HIS A 611 13.20 25.79 -8.93
CA HIS A 611 13.28 24.44 -8.40
C HIS A 611 13.31 24.43 -6.88
N ILE A 612 12.70 23.41 -6.26
CA ILE A 612 12.88 23.11 -4.84
C ILE A 612 14.30 22.60 -4.63
N ARG A 613 15.07 23.25 -3.75
CA ARG A 613 16.44 22.86 -3.37
C ARG A 613 16.51 22.61 -1.87
N ARG A 614 17.41 21.74 -1.45
CA ARG A 614 17.65 21.41 -0.04
C ARG A 614 19.00 21.93 0.39
N GLY A 615 19.01 22.87 1.32
CA GLY A 615 20.21 23.28 2.04
C GLY A 615 20.53 22.32 3.21
N LYS A 616 21.57 22.64 4.00
CA LYS A 616 21.97 21.80 5.15
C LYS A 616 20.85 21.62 6.19
N LYS A 617 20.05 22.66 6.45
CA LYS A 617 19.02 22.65 7.50
C LYS A 617 17.61 23.04 7.01
N TRP A 618 17.46 23.56 5.81
CA TRP A 618 16.18 24.08 5.29
C TRP A 618 16.00 23.81 3.80
N TYR A 619 14.77 23.92 3.35
CA TYR A 619 14.42 23.92 1.93
C TYR A 619 14.25 25.35 1.43
N PHE A 620 14.53 25.56 0.15
CA PHE A 620 14.30 26.83 -0.55
C PHE A 620 13.97 26.57 -2.02
N ALA A 621 13.28 27.51 -2.64
CA ALA A 621 13.11 27.53 -4.08
C ALA A 621 14.14 28.48 -4.69
N ALA A 622 14.86 28.04 -5.71
CA ALA A 622 15.89 28.84 -6.39
C ALA A 622 15.80 28.73 -7.90
N CYS A 623 16.18 29.80 -8.59
CA CYS A 623 16.26 29.86 -10.04
C CYS A 623 17.42 29.02 -10.58
N SER A 624 17.22 28.34 -11.70
CA SER A 624 18.24 27.55 -12.40
C SER A 624 19.35 28.42 -13.00
N LYS A 625 19.11 29.72 -13.23
CA LYS A 625 20.10 30.69 -13.72
C LYS A 625 20.92 31.37 -12.60
N TYR A 626 20.96 30.82 -11.37
CA TYR A 626 21.87 31.31 -10.37
C TYR A 626 23.34 31.10 -10.82
N PRO A 627 24.27 32.06 -10.67
CA PRO A 627 24.18 33.32 -9.90
C PRO A 627 23.57 34.54 -10.65
N ASP A 628 23.30 34.46 -11.94
CA ASP A 628 22.80 35.61 -12.73
C ASP A 628 21.41 36.05 -12.23
N CYS A 629 20.55 35.10 -11.93
CA CYS A 629 19.27 35.35 -11.25
C CYS A 629 19.35 34.92 -9.79
N LYS A 630 19.27 35.87 -8.89
CA LYS A 630 19.34 35.67 -7.42
C LYS A 630 17.99 35.38 -6.77
N ALA A 631 16.98 34.90 -7.54
CA ALA A 631 15.67 34.54 -7.00
C ALA A 631 15.77 33.35 -6.08
N ILE A 632 15.61 33.57 -4.76
CA ILE A 632 15.59 32.56 -3.71
C ILE A 632 14.40 32.81 -2.81
N PHE A 633 13.59 31.76 -2.55
CA PHE A 633 12.43 31.80 -1.67
C PHE A 633 12.56 30.73 -0.59
N ASN A 634 12.48 31.11 0.69
CA ASN A 634 12.54 30.16 1.79
C ASN A 634 11.29 29.28 1.84
N LEU A 635 11.49 27.98 2.06
CA LEU A 635 10.43 26.99 2.14
C LEU A 635 10.38 26.33 3.53
N PRO A 636 9.25 25.69 3.93
CA PRO A 636 9.12 25.01 5.21
C PRO A 636 10.14 23.88 5.37
N SER A 637 10.80 23.82 6.53
CA SER A 637 11.79 22.77 6.84
C SER A 637 11.18 21.48 7.41
N ASN A 638 9.97 21.56 8.02
CA ASN A 638 9.36 20.47 8.79
C ASN A 638 8.21 19.78 8.03
N ALA A 639 8.28 19.69 6.70
CA ALA A 639 7.28 19.07 5.85
C ALA A 639 7.94 18.41 4.63
N LEU A 640 7.32 17.40 4.10
CA LEU A 640 7.64 16.90 2.76
C LEU A 640 7.06 17.90 1.76
N LEU A 641 7.91 18.46 0.90
CA LEU A 641 7.52 19.46 -0.07
C LEU A 641 7.42 18.83 -1.47
N LYS A 642 6.34 19.16 -2.17
CA LYS A 642 6.14 18.78 -3.58
C LYS A 642 5.67 19.99 -4.39
N PRO A 643 6.01 20.08 -5.68
CA PRO A 643 5.39 21.04 -6.58
C PRO A 643 3.87 20.82 -6.62
N ALA A 644 3.09 21.89 -6.51
CA ALA A 644 1.63 21.82 -6.65
C ALA A 644 1.17 21.77 -8.11
N LYS A 645 2.10 21.96 -9.07
CA LYS A 645 1.87 22.01 -10.53
C LYS A 645 0.80 23.04 -10.93
N LYS A 646 0.70 24.13 -10.17
CA LYS A 646 -0.20 25.26 -10.45
C LYS A 646 0.41 26.57 -9.97
N GLU A 647 -0.08 27.65 -10.51
CA GLU A 647 0.26 29.01 -10.12
C GLU A 647 -0.74 29.58 -9.10
N CYS A 648 -0.30 30.58 -8.37
CA CYS A 648 -1.15 31.32 -7.46
C CYS A 648 -2.12 32.22 -8.24
N ASP A 649 -3.39 32.14 -7.95
CA ASP A 649 -4.43 32.95 -8.65
C ASP A 649 -4.22 34.45 -8.47
N VAL A 650 -3.63 34.87 -7.34
CA VAL A 650 -3.44 36.28 -6.99
C VAL A 650 -2.16 36.86 -7.59
N CYS A 651 -0.99 36.20 -7.41
CA CYS A 651 0.29 36.79 -7.79
C CYS A 651 1.02 36.01 -8.91
N LYS A 652 0.42 34.95 -9.46
CA LYS A 652 0.96 34.11 -10.55
C LYS A 652 2.31 33.44 -10.25
N TYR A 653 2.75 33.43 -8.99
CA TYR A 653 3.93 32.67 -8.58
C TYR A 653 3.59 31.18 -8.42
N PRO A 654 4.57 30.29 -8.62
CA PRO A 654 4.36 28.85 -8.41
C PRO A 654 3.89 28.53 -6.99
N MET A 655 3.13 27.46 -6.86
CA MET A 655 2.67 26.94 -5.58
C MET A 655 3.36 25.63 -5.20
N ILE A 656 3.49 25.38 -3.90
CA ILE A 656 4.00 24.14 -3.33
C ILE A 656 2.95 23.47 -2.46
N THR A 657 3.00 22.17 -2.37
CA THR A 657 2.24 21.35 -1.41
C THR A 657 3.17 20.90 -0.29
N ALA A 658 2.84 21.24 0.95
CA ALA A 658 3.54 20.78 2.15
C ALA A 658 2.73 19.69 2.86
N ILE A 659 3.35 18.53 3.06
CA ILE A 659 2.75 17.34 3.66
C ILE A 659 3.42 17.09 5.01
N LYS A 660 2.65 17.14 6.10
CA LYS A 660 3.09 16.81 7.46
C LYS A 660 2.39 15.57 7.96
N LYS A 661 3.11 14.72 8.69
CA LYS A 661 2.53 13.49 9.30
C LYS A 661 1.32 13.85 10.17
N GLY A 662 0.21 13.19 9.96
CA GLY A 662 -1.04 13.40 10.71
C GLY A 662 -1.81 14.69 10.40
N LYS A 663 -1.43 15.44 9.34
CA LYS A 663 -2.15 16.65 8.91
C LYS A 663 -2.53 16.57 7.44
N ARG A 664 -3.61 17.24 7.06
CA ARG A 664 -3.99 17.36 5.63
C ARG A 664 -2.88 18.11 4.88
N PRO A 665 -2.56 17.71 3.63
CA PRO A 665 -1.66 18.48 2.78
C PRO A 665 -2.13 19.92 2.65
N GLN A 666 -1.19 20.87 2.68
CA GLN A 666 -1.46 22.29 2.58
C GLN A 666 -0.71 22.87 1.40
N GLU A 667 -1.36 23.73 0.64
CA GLU A 667 -0.77 24.39 -0.52
C GLU A 667 -0.43 25.85 -0.18
N PHE A 668 0.73 26.29 -0.64
CA PHE A 668 1.25 27.63 -0.37
C PHE A 668 1.87 28.25 -1.62
N CYS A 669 1.63 29.52 -1.81
CA CYS A 669 2.37 30.32 -2.77
C CYS A 669 3.83 30.51 -2.32
N VAL A 670 4.81 30.38 -3.22
CA VAL A 670 6.22 30.58 -2.88
C VAL A 670 6.58 32.06 -2.63
N ASN A 671 5.81 33.01 -3.17
CA ASN A 671 6.02 34.43 -2.96
C ASN A 671 5.76 34.82 -1.50
N PRO A 672 6.76 35.30 -0.75
CA PRO A 672 6.57 35.73 0.64
C PRO A 672 5.68 36.98 0.76
N GLU A 673 5.59 37.78 -0.31
CA GLU A 673 4.82 39.04 -0.35
C GLU A 673 3.39 38.87 -0.89
N CYS A 674 2.98 37.62 -1.20
CA CYS A 674 1.65 37.37 -1.78
C CYS A 674 0.52 37.75 -0.82
N GLU A 675 -0.50 38.41 -1.34
CA GLU A 675 -1.66 38.86 -0.54
C GLU A 675 -2.40 37.71 0.14
N THR A 676 -2.37 36.49 -0.42
CA THR A 676 -2.94 35.28 0.22
C THR A 676 -2.32 34.94 1.58
N LYS A 677 -1.22 35.60 1.97
CA LYS A 677 -0.53 35.39 3.26
C LYS A 677 -0.89 36.42 4.32
N TYR A 678 -1.73 37.39 4.00
CA TYR A 678 -2.27 38.34 4.95
C TYR A 678 -3.67 37.89 5.39
N ALA A 679 -3.99 38.12 6.66
CA ALA A 679 -5.33 37.88 7.16
C ALA A 679 -6.32 38.87 6.52
N GLU A 680 -7.54 38.42 6.24
CA GLU A 680 -8.64 39.27 5.79
C GLU A 680 -9.25 40.05 6.97
N GLY A 681 -9.88 41.18 6.71
CA GLY A 681 -10.60 42.00 7.70
C GLY A 681 -9.72 42.92 8.55
N GLU A 682 -10.21 43.29 9.75
CA GLU A 682 -9.55 44.25 10.66
C GLU A 682 -8.16 43.80 11.12
N ALA A 683 -7.97 42.50 11.39
CA ALA A 683 -6.69 41.94 11.77
C ALA A 683 -5.60 42.13 10.69
N GLY A 684 -6.00 42.05 9.42
CA GLY A 684 -5.10 42.31 8.28
C GLY A 684 -4.76 43.76 8.12
N LYS A 685 -5.70 44.67 8.38
CA LYS A 685 -5.48 46.13 8.40
C LYS A 685 -4.52 46.52 9.50
N GLU A 686 -4.71 46.04 10.73
CA GLU A 686 -3.83 46.25 11.87
C GLU A 686 -2.42 45.71 11.62
N ALA A 687 -2.30 44.51 11.04
CA ALA A 687 -1.01 43.93 10.68
C ALA A 687 -0.23 44.81 9.67
N LYS A 688 -0.93 45.36 8.67
CA LYS A 688 -0.35 46.30 7.69
C LYS A 688 0.08 47.62 8.34
N ALA A 689 -0.71 48.13 9.26
CA ALA A 689 -0.39 49.36 10.02
C ALA A 689 0.84 49.17 10.94
N ILE A 690 0.96 48.03 11.62
CA ILE A 690 2.17 47.67 12.39
C ILE A 690 3.38 47.48 11.46
N ALA A 691 3.20 46.88 10.28
CA ALA A 691 4.31 46.71 9.33
C ALA A 691 4.83 48.02 8.77
N LYS A 692 3.96 49.03 8.63
CA LYS A 692 4.31 50.41 8.21
C LYS A 692 4.81 51.29 9.34
N GLY A 693 4.75 50.83 10.61
CA GLY A 693 5.14 51.60 11.75
C GLY A 693 4.08 52.62 12.23
N GLU A 694 2.85 52.56 11.68
CA GLU A 694 1.72 53.41 12.03
C GLU A 694 1.15 53.08 13.42
N ILE A 695 1.31 51.82 13.85
CA ILE A 695 0.88 51.31 15.16
C ILE A 695 2.08 50.62 15.83
N GLU A 696 2.45 51.07 17.03
CA GLU A 696 3.45 50.40 17.86
C GLU A 696 2.80 49.65 19.02
N LYS A 697 3.14 48.37 19.16
CA LYS A 697 2.71 47.53 20.30
C LYS A 697 3.89 46.96 21.05
N THR A 698 3.93 47.13 22.38
CA THR A 698 4.94 46.52 23.23
C THR A 698 4.77 44.99 23.31
N CYS A 699 5.86 44.26 23.32
CA CYS A 699 5.83 42.81 23.43
C CYS A 699 5.30 42.38 24.80
N PRO A 700 4.21 41.58 24.87
CA PRO A 700 3.60 41.16 26.14
C PRO A 700 4.50 40.20 26.94
N LYS A 701 5.47 39.54 26.28
CA LYS A 701 6.38 38.59 26.95
C LYS A 701 7.58 39.25 27.62
N CYS A 702 8.30 40.13 26.92
CA CYS A 702 9.49 40.77 27.49
C CYS A 702 9.26 42.20 27.97
N LYS A 703 8.11 42.80 27.68
CA LYS A 703 7.71 44.17 28.04
C LYS A 703 8.64 45.29 27.60
N GLU A 704 9.73 44.97 26.88
CA GLU A 704 10.76 45.88 26.42
C GLU A 704 10.88 45.97 24.89
N GLY A 705 10.55 44.85 24.19
CA GLY A 705 10.60 44.81 22.74
C GLY A 705 9.28 45.24 22.11
N LYS A 706 9.31 45.63 20.84
CA LYS A 706 8.12 45.96 20.06
C LYS A 706 7.65 44.76 19.28
N ILE A 707 6.35 44.66 19.09
CA ILE A 707 5.74 43.67 18.18
C ILE A 707 5.99 44.13 16.74
N VAL A 708 6.55 43.25 15.93
CA VAL A 708 6.76 43.45 14.50
C VAL A 708 6.07 42.39 13.71
N LEU A 709 5.57 42.72 12.53
CA LEU A 709 5.03 41.76 11.60
C LEU A 709 6.17 40.97 10.98
N ARG A 710 6.14 39.66 11.17
CA ARG A 710 7.07 38.72 10.51
C ARG A 710 6.32 37.90 9.47
N LYS A 711 6.98 37.62 8.37
CA LYS A 711 6.42 36.87 7.27
C LYS A 711 6.99 35.46 7.26
N SER A 712 6.14 34.49 7.03
CA SER A 712 6.52 33.10 6.79
C SER A 712 5.78 32.57 5.57
N ILE A 713 6.18 31.42 5.08
CA ILE A 713 5.48 30.77 3.99
C ILE A 713 4.04 30.37 4.34
N TYR A 714 3.74 30.22 5.63
CA TYR A 714 2.40 29.90 6.13
C TYR A 714 1.49 31.12 6.32
N GLY A 715 2.03 32.32 6.11
CA GLY A 715 1.35 33.58 6.37
C GLY A 715 2.16 34.50 7.27
N SER A 716 1.60 35.67 7.54
CA SER A 716 2.20 36.66 8.44
C SER A 716 1.83 36.35 9.90
N PHE A 717 2.71 36.72 10.84
CA PHE A 717 2.51 36.53 12.27
C PHE A 717 3.21 37.64 13.04
N TYR A 718 2.76 37.92 14.26
CA TYR A 718 3.41 38.86 15.15
C TYR A 718 4.61 38.20 15.85
N GLY A 719 5.72 38.88 15.90
CA GLY A 719 6.91 38.47 16.63
C GLY A 719 7.57 39.62 17.36
N CYS A 720 8.37 39.32 18.39
CA CYS A 720 9.15 40.36 19.08
C CYS A 720 10.39 40.78 18.27
N ASN A 721 10.71 42.09 18.21
CA ASN A 721 11.89 42.59 17.52
C ASN A 721 13.21 42.20 18.24
N LYS A 722 13.17 41.84 19.54
CA LYS A 722 14.33 41.34 20.31
C LYS A 722 14.63 39.84 20.11
N PHE A 723 14.11 39.23 19.07
CA PHE A 723 14.52 37.84 18.72
C PHE A 723 16.02 37.80 18.34
N PRO A 724 16.79 36.80 18.81
CA PRO A 724 16.43 35.58 19.50
C PRO A 724 16.28 35.63 21.02
N LYS A 725 16.59 36.79 21.66
CA LYS A 725 16.50 36.97 23.11
C LYS A 725 15.05 36.80 23.61
N CYS A 726 14.08 37.34 22.89
CA CYS A 726 12.66 37.12 23.14
C CYS A 726 12.02 36.36 21.99
N ARG A 727 11.45 35.17 22.29
CA ARG A 727 10.82 34.27 21.30
C ARG A 727 9.29 34.38 21.30
N TYR A 728 8.74 35.57 21.57
CA TYR A 728 7.30 35.79 21.49
C TYR A 728 6.83 35.70 20.04
N THR A 729 5.77 34.94 19.80
CA THR A 729 5.05 34.89 18.54
C THR A 729 3.55 34.78 18.77
N ALA A 730 2.73 35.42 17.95
CA ALA A 730 1.29 35.33 17.97
C ALA A 730 0.72 35.26 16.55
N SER A 731 -0.37 34.52 16.37
CA SER A 731 -1.09 34.40 15.08
C SER A 731 -1.89 35.68 14.81
N LEU A 732 -2.02 36.04 13.52
CA LEU A 732 -2.90 37.11 13.06
C LEU A 732 -4.38 36.75 13.12
N ILE A 733 -4.70 35.43 13.13
CA ILE A 733 -6.07 34.92 13.18
C ILE A 733 -6.36 34.55 14.62
N ASN A 734 -7.23 35.30 15.28
CA ASN A 734 -7.86 34.88 16.53
C ASN A 734 -8.85 33.75 16.23
N ASN A 735 -8.42 32.52 16.35
CA ASN A 735 -9.34 31.39 16.47
C ASN A 735 -10.03 31.44 17.84
N LYS A 736 -11.15 32.12 17.93
CA LYS A 736 -12.16 31.82 18.95
C LYS A 736 -12.72 30.44 18.62
N LYS A 737 -12.12 29.39 19.18
CA LYS A 737 -12.64 28.06 19.56
C LYS A 737 -11.52 27.02 19.46
N SER A 738 -10.81 26.84 20.54
CA SER A 738 -10.42 25.55 21.09
C SER A 738 -9.69 25.79 22.42
N ASN A 739 -10.43 25.69 23.49
CA ASN A 739 -9.88 25.25 24.77
C ASN A 739 -9.36 23.83 24.54
N ASP A 740 -8.07 23.68 24.51
CA ASP A 740 -7.43 22.43 24.83
C ASP A 740 -6.13 22.73 25.55
N THR A 741 -6.18 22.51 26.83
CA THR A 741 -5.11 22.43 27.80
C THR A 741 -4.05 21.44 27.34
N VAL A 742 -2.83 21.90 27.24
CA VAL A 742 -1.63 21.04 27.12
C VAL A 742 -1.28 20.57 28.52
N PRO A 743 -1.20 19.26 28.80
CA PRO A 743 -0.49 18.75 29.97
C PRO A 743 1.02 18.75 29.69
N LYS A 744 1.76 18.95 30.77
CA LYS A 744 3.23 19.04 30.88
C LYS A 744 3.98 17.83 30.32
#